data_7ff27b7ab4cccee97417564a61d18243
#
_entry.id   7ff27b7ab4cccee97417564a61d18243
#
_cell.length_a   1.000
_cell.length_b   1.000
_cell.length_c   1.000
_cell.angle_alpha   90.00
_cell.angle_beta   90.00
_cell.angle_gamma   90.00
#
_symmetry.space_group_name_H-M   'P 1'
#
loop_
_entity.id
_entity.type
_entity.pdbx_description
1 polymer ?
#
loop_
_entity_poly.entity_id
_entity_poly.type
_entity_poly.pdbx_seq_one_letter_code
_entity_poly.pdbx_strand_id
1 'polypeptide(L)'
;MDLTTVIGGLTAAVVSGFGLGAGTRLLPVAWNAHRNLRAWSKTPEGLEQRTQQQNLRDQHKKLTPRGRKRESSIIGLYQDLLRHADGSYTRGYDLPLQATMLGPDEVADDLIDGFADMLTVEMPPSTVLQFRYAVAPDPGRAIAEHLRARDYDRTHFPAAHLHDLNIEFFKAMADARSFRQQRASLFVRVPGSHEEDHSSHGLNSFVSSLANDWRVYGFKGLKTNAVTNWSNSRDDGVVRRIRAHEEETVRKAEKIFRLLEMQSPVSLRRLDREQLWRAIYQSHVMGSASVPRLPKYDGLDLRNYLCAETIEDRGWYVMHGIYPATVVSLFAPGEDFIAADATRALTAHPGLSFMHTIITEFITIDREKAKARLDSHIKHVERSGTRADGRYQLTPEAEVSFNDLKQTRRAITGSRETLVKMRQYAVIYGDPARTRGDLLRSLKQLDIYADTLVTAFQALDGVQAGREEPAALHCLYPGSLVGEACNNTNGRELTEVAHSLAAFIPAESSWGGSHRPHTLLTTASGRLIGLNLWDKSSRTNIKSPVVVILGEPGAGKTINGVRIINDALATVPDLRVHALDNGGSLAPHAHVTGGRYHRFNPKEPRAINIWDFPELAYGKDLQLNGITEQISLIVMDAMSLAEATDPLARDLLSKAVVQVLKNIAPRNGPDKRRREATHSDLVAMLEAYDFGGDALNDRAKELALALEKYRGNPWLDAPTHPDFHLDSPYDVYELDSLNAFQPDIKQTLASRIGARVIRAIGEKQPDGTRAPTLLVFDEVHEYRENFPGLLPVLKKGTRHGRKHNVVTMMMTHTYNDFEGMHDITSTAGVKLIGKQTGDLSLLARDAKLSSRALHAIGALQNIDGLYTQWVMVLGSGDKQQVETVQNNLSPSLLWTFTTHPDEANARARVTALRPDWPLAEVITWLAAQYPQGLAGAGLVFDESLLARR
;
A
#
# COMPACT_ATOMS: atom_id res chain seq x y z
N MET A 1 23.25 -18.22 -29.04
CA MET A 1 23.93 -19.34 -29.76
C MET A 1 23.29 -19.41 -31.14
N ASP A 2 24.08 -19.25 -32.18
CA ASP A 2 23.60 -19.27 -33.55
C ASP A 2 23.08 -20.69 -33.87
N LEU A 3 21.93 -20.82 -34.51
CA LEU A 3 21.32 -22.12 -34.85
C LEU A 3 22.27 -22.94 -35.69
N THR A 4 23.17 -22.30 -36.45
CA THR A 4 24.29 -22.91 -37.18
C THR A 4 25.32 -23.57 -36.25
N THR A 5 25.58 -22.99 -35.08
CA THR A 5 26.48 -23.53 -34.04
C THR A 5 25.81 -24.73 -33.32
N VAL A 6 24.49 -24.66 -33.11
CA VAL A 6 23.71 -25.77 -32.50
C VAL A 6 23.57 -26.95 -33.48
N ILE A 7 23.30 -26.65 -34.76
CA ILE A 7 23.23 -27.70 -35.81
C ILE A 7 24.62 -28.26 -36.08
N GLY A 8 25.66 -27.40 -36.07
CA GLY A 8 27.06 -27.86 -36.17
C GLY A 8 27.50 -28.71 -34.97
N GLY A 9 27.07 -28.33 -33.76
CA GLY A 9 27.30 -29.09 -32.52
C GLY A 9 26.54 -30.42 -32.51
N LEU A 10 25.27 -30.43 -32.94
CA LEU A 10 24.48 -31.65 -33.09
C LEU A 10 25.03 -32.59 -34.18
N THR A 11 25.51 -32.06 -35.33
CA THR A 11 26.15 -32.87 -36.38
C THR A 11 27.48 -33.45 -35.91
N ALA A 12 28.27 -32.67 -35.16
CA ALA A 12 29.52 -33.15 -34.56
C ALA A 12 29.26 -34.20 -33.45
N ALA A 13 28.23 -34.04 -32.65
CA ALA A 13 27.86 -35.01 -31.59
C ALA A 13 27.29 -36.33 -32.20
N VAL A 14 26.55 -36.23 -33.30
CA VAL A 14 26.04 -37.43 -34.03
C VAL A 14 27.15 -38.18 -34.72
N VAL A 15 28.20 -37.50 -35.18
CA VAL A 15 29.35 -38.14 -35.83
C VAL A 15 30.34 -38.75 -34.84
N SER A 16 30.40 -38.22 -33.59
CA SER A 16 31.42 -38.63 -32.60
C SER A 16 30.94 -39.57 -31.47
N GLY A 17 29.63 -39.87 -31.34
CA GLY A 17 29.23 -40.56 -30.12
C GLY A 17 28.04 -41.52 -30.10
N PHE A 18 27.35 -41.76 -31.22
CA PHE A 18 26.25 -42.76 -31.22
C PHE A 18 26.29 -43.69 -32.41
N GLY A 19 26.16 -44.99 -32.12
CA GLY A 19 26.24 -46.06 -33.10
C GLY A 19 25.23 -45.91 -34.26
N LEU A 20 25.59 -46.45 -35.41
CA LEU A 20 25.00 -46.34 -36.76
C LEU A 20 23.46 -46.49 -36.88
N GLY A 21 22.73 -46.84 -35.86
CA GLY A 21 21.27 -47.06 -35.93
C GLY A 21 20.40 -45.80 -35.63
N ALA A 22 20.88 -44.82 -34.90
CA ALA A 22 20.10 -43.58 -34.56
C ALA A 22 20.37 -42.43 -35.53
N GLY A 23 21.53 -42.41 -36.18
CA GLY A 23 21.95 -41.37 -37.11
C GLY A 23 21.10 -41.26 -38.39
N THR A 24 20.57 -42.40 -38.86
CA THR A 24 19.79 -42.44 -40.11
C THR A 24 18.38 -41.88 -40.00
N ARG A 25 17.83 -41.74 -38.80
CA ARG A 25 16.51 -41.14 -38.55
C ARG A 25 16.56 -39.63 -38.26
N LEU A 26 17.68 -39.10 -37.77
CA LEU A 26 17.83 -37.71 -37.44
C LEU A 26 18.39 -36.83 -38.57
N LEU A 27 19.16 -37.42 -39.50
CA LEU A 27 19.71 -36.75 -40.68
C LEU A 27 18.63 -36.12 -41.60
N PRO A 28 17.50 -36.80 -41.93
CA PRO A 28 16.44 -36.18 -42.72
C PRO A 28 15.75 -35.02 -42.01
N VAL A 29 15.60 -35.05 -40.67
CA VAL A 29 14.98 -33.98 -39.89
C VAL A 29 15.90 -32.76 -39.87
N ALA A 30 17.19 -32.96 -39.64
CA ALA A 30 18.20 -31.90 -39.66
C ALA A 30 18.34 -31.27 -41.05
N TRP A 31 18.31 -32.10 -42.10
CA TRP A 31 18.36 -31.64 -43.50
C TRP A 31 17.12 -30.87 -43.92
N ASN A 32 15.92 -31.29 -43.53
CA ASN A 32 14.68 -30.56 -43.78
C ASN A 32 14.62 -29.23 -42.98
N ALA A 33 15.06 -29.23 -41.73
CA ALA A 33 15.18 -28.02 -40.95
C ALA A 33 16.15 -27.01 -41.58
N HIS A 34 17.31 -27.49 -42.05
CA HIS A 34 18.31 -26.64 -42.75
C HIS A 34 17.79 -26.11 -44.10
N ARG A 35 17.06 -26.93 -44.85
CA ARG A 35 16.44 -26.51 -46.12
C ARG A 35 15.33 -25.51 -45.92
N ASN A 36 14.48 -25.68 -44.89
CA ASN A 36 13.43 -24.74 -44.52
C ASN A 36 14.02 -23.41 -44.02
N LEU A 37 15.12 -23.46 -43.24
CA LEU A 37 15.84 -22.25 -42.82
C LEU A 37 16.47 -21.48 -43.98
N ARG A 38 17.02 -22.18 -44.97
CA ARG A 38 17.54 -21.55 -46.19
C ARG A 38 16.43 -20.95 -47.06
N ALA A 39 15.25 -21.58 -47.11
CA ALA A 39 14.11 -21.03 -47.86
C ALA A 39 13.55 -19.83 -47.15
N TRP A 40 13.38 -19.88 -45.82
CA TRP A 40 12.91 -18.75 -45.01
C TRP A 40 13.90 -17.57 -45.05
N SER A 41 15.19 -17.81 -45.05
CA SER A 41 16.22 -16.80 -45.11
C SER A 41 16.23 -15.98 -46.40
N LYS A 42 15.45 -16.40 -47.42
CA LYS A 42 15.26 -15.70 -48.69
C LYS A 42 13.90 -14.98 -48.78
N THR A 43 13.04 -15.11 -47.78
CA THR A 43 11.80 -14.32 -47.68
C THR A 43 12.12 -12.87 -47.30
N PRO A 44 11.25 -11.89 -47.64
CA PRO A 44 11.43 -10.51 -47.22
C PRO A 44 11.68 -10.36 -45.73
N GLU A 45 10.94 -11.07 -44.88
CA GLU A 45 11.10 -11.09 -43.42
C GLU A 45 12.43 -11.69 -42.95
N GLY A 46 12.89 -12.76 -43.60
CA GLY A 46 14.18 -13.37 -43.34
C GLY A 46 15.37 -12.52 -43.78
N LEU A 47 15.20 -11.76 -44.88
CA LEU A 47 16.18 -10.76 -45.37
C LEU A 47 16.25 -9.56 -44.42
N GLU A 48 15.11 -9.04 -43.95
CA GLU A 48 15.04 -7.93 -43.03
C GLU A 48 15.70 -8.32 -41.67
N GLN A 49 15.42 -9.50 -41.15
CA GLN A 49 16.10 -9.97 -39.93
C GLN A 49 17.60 -10.19 -40.13
N ARG A 50 18.04 -10.64 -41.30
CA ARG A 50 19.47 -10.75 -41.63
C ARG A 50 20.12 -9.39 -41.67
N THR A 51 19.48 -8.42 -42.30
CA THR A 51 19.97 -7.05 -42.40
C THR A 51 20.05 -6.40 -41.01
N GLN A 52 19.03 -6.58 -40.17
CA GLN A 52 19.06 -6.15 -38.77
C GLN A 52 20.18 -6.83 -37.98
N GLN A 53 20.35 -8.17 -38.10
CA GLN A 53 21.44 -8.90 -37.46
C GLN A 53 22.82 -8.46 -37.98
N GLN A 54 22.93 -8.16 -39.25
CA GLN A 54 24.18 -7.70 -39.85
C GLN A 54 24.51 -6.28 -39.41
N ASN A 55 23.52 -5.40 -39.36
CA ASN A 55 23.67 -4.05 -38.81
C ASN A 55 24.04 -4.10 -37.31
N LEU A 56 23.43 -4.96 -36.52
CA LEU A 56 23.77 -5.18 -35.11
C LEU A 56 25.19 -5.76 -34.95
N ARG A 57 25.62 -6.68 -35.83
CA ARG A 57 26.99 -7.23 -35.84
C ARG A 57 28.04 -6.17 -36.23
N ASP A 58 27.74 -5.32 -37.21
CA ASP A 58 28.62 -4.28 -37.69
C ASP A 58 28.69 -3.10 -36.68
N GLN A 59 27.60 -2.79 -36.03
CA GLN A 59 27.60 -1.88 -34.86
C GLN A 59 28.42 -2.46 -33.71
N HIS A 60 28.27 -3.75 -33.40
CA HIS A 60 29.05 -4.44 -32.39
C HIS A 60 30.55 -4.45 -32.69
N LYS A 61 30.94 -4.63 -33.96
CA LYS A 61 32.35 -4.56 -34.40
C LYS A 61 32.94 -3.17 -34.30
N LYS A 62 32.11 -2.11 -34.49
CA LYS A 62 32.57 -0.71 -34.39
C LYS A 62 32.66 -0.23 -32.95
N LEU A 63 31.92 -0.86 -32.02
CA LEU A 63 31.77 -0.42 -30.65
C LEU A 63 32.55 -1.25 -29.62
N THR A 64 33.23 -2.34 -30.01
CA THR A 64 34.09 -3.07 -29.10
C THR A 64 35.50 -2.46 -29.07
N PRO A 65 35.80 -1.55 -28.14
CA PRO A 65 37.13 -1.49 -27.56
C PRO A 65 37.36 -2.86 -26.94
N ARG A 66 38.46 -3.53 -27.17
CA ARG A 66 38.85 -4.80 -26.61
C ARG A 66 38.42 -4.86 -25.15
N GLY A 67 37.30 -5.59 -24.89
CA GLY A 67 36.59 -5.52 -23.64
C GLY A 67 37.44 -5.93 -22.47
N ARG A 68 37.78 -5.01 -21.62
CA ARG A 68 38.08 -5.33 -20.22
C ARG A 68 36.76 -5.86 -19.65
N LYS A 69 36.71 -7.14 -19.33
CA LYS A 69 35.64 -7.70 -18.47
C LYS A 69 35.64 -6.81 -17.22
N ARG A 70 34.57 -6.07 -17.01
CA ARG A 70 34.43 -5.27 -15.79
C ARG A 70 34.14 -6.26 -14.67
N GLU A 71 35.09 -6.47 -13.81
CA GLU A 71 34.93 -7.29 -12.61
C GLU A 71 34.09 -6.47 -11.60
N SER A 72 33.23 -7.13 -10.81
CA SER A 72 32.56 -6.49 -9.69
C SER A 72 33.57 -5.87 -8.74
N SER A 73 33.30 -4.67 -8.25
CA SER A 73 34.15 -4.01 -7.26
C SER A 73 34.03 -4.62 -5.86
N ILE A 74 32.95 -5.35 -5.59
CA ILE A 74 32.63 -5.92 -4.28
C ILE A 74 33.47 -7.18 -4.05
N ILE A 75 34.37 -7.12 -3.07
CA ILE A 75 35.26 -8.23 -2.73
C ILE A 75 34.83 -8.98 -1.46
N GLY A 76 34.06 -8.34 -0.56
CA GLY A 76 33.69 -8.97 0.70
C GLY A 76 32.67 -8.18 1.52
N LEU A 77 32.36 -8.73 2.68
CA LEU A 77 31.55 -8.08 3.70
C LEU A 77 32.40 -7.90 4.96
N TYR A 78 32.35 -6.73 5.54
CA TYR A 78 32.90 -6.43 6.86
C TYR A 78 31.74 -6.00 7.77
N GLN A 79 31.35 -6.87 8.69
CA GLN A 79 30.11 -6.69 9.47
C GLN A 79 28.88 -6.50 8.56
N ASP A 80 28.25 -5.33 8.59
CA ASP A 80 27.12 -4.91 7.76
C ASP A 80 27.52 -3.90 6.65
N LEU A 81 28.81 -3.92 6.26
CA LEU A 81 29.38 -3.08 5.20
C LEU A 81 29.86 -3.93 4.03
N LEU A 82 29.65 -3.43 2.81
CA LEU A 82 30.34 -3.94 1.62
C LEU A 82 31.76 -3.40 1.58
N ARG A 83 32.68 -4.28 1.32
CA ARG A 83 34.07 -3.97 1.12
C ARG A 83 34.41 -4.05 -0.36
N HIS A 84 35.03 -3.00 -0.89
CA HIS A 84 35.39 -2.89 -2.29
C HIS A 84 36.91 -3.04 -2.51
N ALA A 85 37.26 -3.39 -3.76
CA ALA A 85 38.63 -3.59 -4.17
C ALA A 85 39.50 -2.31 -4.06
N ASP A 86 38.88 -1.14 -4.19
CA ASP A 86 39.54 0.17 -4.05
C ASP A 86 39.67 0.65 -2.60
N GLY A 87 39.28 -0.17 -1.64
CA GLY A 87 39.30 0.16 -0.22
C GLY A 87 38.12 0.98 0.29
N SER A 88 37.14 1.30 -0.56
CA SER A 88 35.91 1.97 -0.13
C SER A 88 34.97 1.00 0.58
N TYR A 89 34.05 1.55 1.37
CA TYR A 89 33.01 0.81 2.08
C TYR A 89 31.64 1.35 1.72
N THR A 90 30.67 0.43 1.51
CA THR A 90 29.29 0.79 1.25
C THR A 90 28.37 0.27 2.34
N ARG A 91 27.48 1.13 2.84
CA ARG A 91 26.36 0.77 3.71
C ARG A 91 25.05 0.83 2.94
N GLY A 92 24.20 -0.16 3.16
CA GLY A 92 22.85 -0.20 2.62
C GLY A 92 21.79 0.15 3.67
N TYR A 93 20.76 0.85 3.22
CA TYR A 93 19.60 1.20 4.02
C TYR A 93 18.30 0.87 3.26
N ASP A 94 17.31 0.41 3.99
CA ASP A 94 15.93 0.42 3.54
C ASP A 94 15.37 1.84 3.75
N LEU A 95 14.89 2.45 2.67
CA LEU A 95 14.34 3.81 2.66
C LEU A 95 12.81 3.70 2.68
N PRO A 96 12.14 4.09 3.79
CA PRO A 96 10.71 4.02 3.85
C PRO A 96 10.09 5.05 2.90
N LEU A 97 9.31 4.54 1.93
CA LEU A 97 8.57 5.38 0.99
C LEU A 97 7.48 6.17 1.73
N GLN A 98 7.39 7.46 1.41
CA GLN A 98 6.41 8.37 2.00
C GLN A 98 5.18 8.51 1.09
N ALA A 99 3.98 8.50 1.70
CA ALA A 99 2.71 8.63 0.99
C ALA A 99 2.30 10.10 0.86
N THR A 100 3.11 10.89 0.17
CA THR A 100 2.92 12.33 0.00
C THR A 100 2.23 12.71 -1.32
N MET A 101 1.96 11.74 -2.19
CA MET A 101 1.47 11.98 -3.55
C MET A 101 0.18 12.80 -3.63
N LEU A 102 -0.78 12.53 -2.74
CA LEU A 102 -2.02 13.28 -2.60
C LEU A 102 -2.06 14.11 -1.30
N GLY A 103 -0.93 14.18 -0.60
CA GLY A 103 -0.77 15.02 0.58
C GLY A 103 -0.67 16.51 0.26
N PRO A 104 -0.68 17.37 1.28
CA PRO A 104 -0.36 18.79 1.15
C PRO A 104 1.03 19.00 0.54
N ASP A 105 1.21 20.06 -0.25
CA ASP A 105 2.48 20.36 -0.91
C ASP A 105 3.57 20.67 0.12
N GLU A 106 3.22 21.32 1.21
CA GLU A 106 4.13 21.67 2.31
C GLU A 106 4.80 20.42 2.91
N VAL A 107 4.11 19.26 2.96
CA VAL A 107 4.68 18.01 3.47
C VAL A 107 5.72 17.44 2.50
N ALA A 108 5.51 17.61 1.20
CA ALA A 108 6.46 17.19 0.19
C ALA A 108 7.68 18.13 0.17
N ASP A 109 7.47 19.42 0.30
CA ASP A 109 8.53 20.42 0.37
C ASP A 109 9.40 20.22 1.62
N ASP A 110 8.80 20.00 2.81
CA ASP A 110 9.52 19.63 4.03
C ASP A 110 10.38 18.36 3.86
N LEU A 111 9.89 17.39 3.10
CA LEU A 111 10.64 16.17 2.80
C LEU A 111 11.83 16.46 1.88
N ILE A 112 11.64 17.28 0.86
CA ILE A 112 12.69 17.70 -0.09
C ILE A 112 13.75 18.49 0.64
N ASP A 113 13.35 19.47 1.46
CA ASP A 113 14.25 20.30 2.27
C ASP A 113 15.07 19.44 3.23
N GLY A 114 14.44 18.48 3.89
CA GLY A 114 15.12 17.53 4.76
C GLY A 114 16.16 16.67 4.03
N PHE A 115 15.89 16.25 2.79
CA PHE A 115 16.89 15.58 1.96
C PHE A 115 17.99 16.52 1.49
N ALA A 116 17.67 17.78 1.16
CA ALA A 116 18.67 18.78 0.85
C ALA A 116 19.63 18.98 2.03
N ASP A 117 19.11 19.12 3.25
CA ASP A 117 19.92 19.20 4.47
C ASP A 117 20.82 17.96 4.65
N MET A 118 20.30 16.76 4.38
CA MET A 118 21.08 15.51 4.42
C MET A 118 22.25 15.54 3.41
N LEU A 119 22.05 16.11 2.22
CA LEU A 119 23.10 16.23 1.20
C LEU A 119 24.16 17.28 1.55
N THR A 120 23.88 18.21 2.48
CA THR A 120 24.83 19.21 2.97
C THR A 120 25.78 18.68 4.03
N VAL A 121 25.57 17.44 4.53
CA VAL A 121 26.49 16.79 5.49
C VAL A 121 27.91 16.78 4.92
N GLU A 122 28.88 17.16 5.74
CA GLU A 122 30.29 17.13 5.36
C GLU A 122 30.77 15.68 5.15
N MET A 123 31.07 15.37 3.91
CA MET A 123 31.51 14.05 3.48
C MET A 123 32.79 14.17 2.64
N PRO A 124 33.66 13.16 2.67
CA PRO A 124 34.82 13.12 1.78
C PRO A 124 34.42 13.29 0.31
N PRO A 125 35.23 13.97 -0.50
CA PRO A 125 35.02 14.01 -1.94
C PRO A 125 34.92 12.61 -2.53
N SER A 126 34.10 12.44 -3.57
CA SER A 126 33.85 11.14 -4.21
C SER A 126 33.02 10.16 -3.35
N THR A 127 32.43 10.59 -2.24
CA THR A 127 31.37 9.83 -1.58
C THR A 127 30.15 9.76 -2.52
N VAL A 128 29.58 8.56 -2.69
CA VAL A 128 28.41 8.35 -3.57
C VAL A 128 27.21 7.94 -2.73
N LEU A 129 26.13 8.69 -2.83
CA LEU A 129 24.82 8.34 -2.30
C LEU A 129 23.95 7.87 -3.45
N GLN A 130 23.64 6.58 -3.51
CA GLN A 130 22.79 6.01 -4.54
C GLN A 130 21.39 5.71 -3.97
N PHE A 131 20.42 6.54 -4.32
CA PHE A 131 19.01 6.30 -4.07
C PHE A 131 18.44 5.42 -5.17
N ARG A 132 17.72 4.39 -4.80
CA ARG A 132 17.16 3.40 -5.72
C ARG A 132 15.69 3.21 -5.43
N TYR A 133 14.86 3.39 -6.44
CA TYR A 133 13.44 3.08 -6.40
C TYR A 133 13.17 1.97 -7.40
N ALA A 134 12.80 0.81 -6.91
CA ALA A 134 12.59 -0.38 -7.73
C ALA A 134 11.12 -0.78 -7.75
N VAL A 135 10.60 -1.02 -8.94
CA VAL A 135 9.30 -1.62 -9.20
C VAL A 135 9.52 -3.02 -9.76
N ALA A 136 8.96 -4.00 -9.10
CA ALA A 136 9.05 -5.41 -9.50
C ALA A 136 7.69 -6.08 -9.39
N PRO A 137 7.43 -7.18 -10.12
CA PRO A 137 6.23 -7.98 -9.93
C PRO A 137 6.13 -8.44 -8.46
N ASP A 138 4.95 -8.30 -7.85
CA ASP A 138 4.67 -8.86 -6.53
C ASP A 138 4.13 -10.29 -6.71
N PRO A 139 4.84 -11.32 -6.24
CA PRO A 139 4.40 -12.71 -6.33
C PRO A 139 3.29 -13.07 -5.31
N GLY A 140 2.55 -12.08 -4.82
CA GLY A 140 1.51 -12.30 -3.81
C GLY A 140 2.03 -12.41 -2.39
N ARG A 141 3.18 -11.83 -2.09
CA ARG A 141 3.76 -11.86 -0.74
C ARG A 141 2.85 -11.20 0.29
N ALA A 142 2.25 -10.06 -0.05
CA ALA A 142 1.30 -9.37 0.82
C ALA A 142 0.07 -10.25 1.11
N ILE A 143 -0.42 -10.99 0.09
CA ILE A 143 -1.51 -11.95 0.23
C ILE A 143 -1.10 -13.09 1.18
N ALA A 144 0.10 -13.64 1.01
CA ALA A 144 0.61 -14.72 1.87
C ALA A 144 0.80 -14.27 3.33
N GLU A 145 1.26 -13.04 3.56
CA GLU A 145 1.37 -12.46 4.90
C GLU A 145 -0.01 -12.24 5.55
N HIS A 146 -0.98 -11.77 4.77
CA HIS A 146 -2.37 -11.63 5.19
C HIS A 146 -2.97 -12.97 5.65
N LEU A 147 -2.83 -14.03 4.86
CA LEU A 147 -3.35 -15.36 5.18
C LEU A 147 -2.70 -15.97 6.44
N ARG A 148 -1.40 -15.76 6.66
CA ARG A 148 -0.69 -16.23 7.87
C ARG A 148 -1.15 -15.54 9.15
N ALA A 149 -1.66 -14.32 9.04
CA ALA A 149 -2.10 -13.54 10.19
C ALA A 149 -3.52 -13.91 10.65
N ARG A 150 -4.22 -14.76 9.90
CA ARG A 150 -5.63 -15.10 10.09
C ARG A 150 -5.81 -16.23 11.09
N ASP A 151 -6.75 -16.05 12.03
CA ASP A 151 -7.21 -17.09 12.96
C ASP A 151 -8.54 -17.66 12.47
N TYR A 152 -8.49 -18.80 11.80
CA TYR A 152 -9.65 -19.44 11.19
C TYR A 152 -10.66 -20.00 12.20
N ASP A 153 -10.20 -20.36 13.40
CA ASP A 153 -11.06 -21.02 14.40
C ASP A 153 -12.01 -20.03 15.10
N ARG A 154 -11.66 -18.72 15.07
CA ARG A 154 -12.38 -17.68 15.77
C ARG A 154 -13.08 -16.68 14.84
N THR A 155 -13.18 -16.97 13.54
CA THR A 155 -13.80 -16.11 12.53
C THR A 155 -15.13 -16.67 12.04
N HIS A 156 -15.95 -15.81 11.46
CA HIS A 156 -17.25 -16.20 10.91
C HIS A 156 -17.10 -17.01 9.62
N PHE A 157 -17.36 -18.32 9.67
CA PHE A 157 -17.06 -19.24 8.58
C PHE A 157 -17.68 -18.88 7.21
N PRO A 158 -18.98 -18.52 7.09
CA PRO A 158 -19.53 -18.18 5.78
C PRO A 158 -18.90 -16.92 5.15
N ALA A 159 -18.60 -15.87 5.96
CA ALA A 159 -17.88 -14.70 5.49
C ALA A 159 -16.44 -15.05 5.13
N ALA A 160 -15.80 -15.96 5.88
CA ALA A 160 -14.49 -16.48 5.60
C ALA A 160 -14.42 -17.16 4.25
N HIS A 161 -15.43 -17.96 3.88
CA HIS A 161 -15.50 -18.62 2.59
C HIS A 161 -15.57 -17.59 1.43
N LEU A 162 -16.43 -16.59 1.53
CA LEU A 162 -16.53 -15.52 0.53
C LEU A 162 -15.19 -14.74 0.42
N HIS A 163 -14.58 -14.45 1.55
CA HIS A 163 -13.28 -13.79 1.57
C HIS A 163 -12.20 -14.63 0.87
N ASP A 164 -12.15 -15.95 1.10
CA ASP A 164 -11.21 -16.85 0.48
C ASP A 164 -11.37 -16.90 -1.05
N LEU A 165 -12.59 -16.89 -1.57
CA LEU A 165 -12.85 -16.78 -3.01
C LEU A 165 -12.23 -15.49 -3.59
N ASN A 166 -12.28 -14.40 -2.85
CA ASN A 166 -11.65 -13.15 -3.28
C ASN A 166 -10.13 -13.21 -3.19
N ILE A 167 -9.57 -13.86 -2.18
CA ILE A 167 -8.12 -14.07 -2.06
C ILE A 167 -7.59 -14.95 -3.20
N GLU A 168 -8.34 -15.97 -3.61
CA GLU A 168 -7.97 -16.77 -4.78
C GLU A 168 -7.99 -15.95 -6.07
N PHE A 169 -8.95 -15.06 -6.23
CA PHE A 169 -8.97 -14.10 -7.33
C PHE A 169 -7.73 -13.19 -7.29
N PHE A 170 -7.33 -12.66 -6.13
CA PHE A 170 -6.09 -11.90 -6.00
C PHE A 170 -4.84 -12.74 -6.28
N LYS A 171 -4.81 -14.02 -5.89
CA LYS A 171 -3.71 -14.92 -6.24
C LYS A 171 -3.59 -15.10 -7.76
N ALA A 172 -4.71 -15.31 -8.45
CA ALA A 172 -4.73 -15.39 -9.91
C ALA A 172 -4.22 -14.10 -10.57
N MET A 173 -4.58 -12.93 -10.04
CA MET A 173 -4.04 -11.64 -10.48
C MET A 173 -2.53 -11.53 -10.22
N ALA A 174 -2.03 -12.04 -9.10
CA ALA A 174 -0.60 -12.05 -8.79
C ALA A 174 0.17 -12.97 -9.74
N ASP A 175 -0.38 -14.16 -10.06
CA ASP A 175 0.19 -15.11 -11.03
C ASP A 175 0.22 -14.51 -12.43
N ALA A 176 -0.79 -13.71 -12.80
CA ALA A 176 -0.82 -12.92 -14.03
C ALA A 176 0.10 -11.69 -13.99
N ARG A 177 0.89 -11.50 -12.93
CA ARG A 177 1.79 -10.37 -12.70
C ARG A 177 1.10 -9.00 -12.72
N SER A 178 -0.16 -8.95 -12.28
CA SER A 178 -0.93 -7.70 -12.20
C SER A 178 -0.49 -6.82 -11.04
N PHE A 179 0.10 -7.39 -10.00
CA PHE A 179 0.56 -6.64 -8.83
C PHE A 179 2.03 -6.26 -8.90
N ARG A 180 2.35 -5.13 -8.28
CA ARG A 180 3.68 -4.53 -8.24
C ARG A 180 4.10 -4.26 -6.81
N GLN A 181 5.36 -4.56 -6.52
CA GLN A 181 6.05 -4.18 -5.30
C GLN A 181 6.96 -2.99 -5.60
N GLN A 182 6.83 -1.95 -4.79
CA GLN A 182 7.67 -0.76 -4.85
C GLN A 182 8.57 -0.76 -3.61
N ARG A 183 9.86 -0.54 -3.82
CA ARG A 183 10.85 -0.46 -2.74
C ARG A 183 11.84 0.65 -3.02
N ALA A 184 12.19 1.41 -1.98
CA ALA A 184 13.29 2.31 -2.05
C ALA A 184 14.42 1.87 -1.10
N SER A 185 15.65 2.14 -1.52
CA SER A 185 16.86 1.87 -0.74
C SER A 185 17.91 2.92 -1.01
N LEU A 186 18.76 3.15 -0.03
CA LEU A 186 19.92 4.04 -0.14
C LEU A 186 21.20 3.24 0.09
N PHE A 187 22.15 3.37 -0.83
CA PHE A 187 23.50 2.82 -0.68
C PHE A 187 24.50 3.97 -0.63
N VAL A 188 25.25 4.06 0.46
CA VAL A 188 26.24 5.11 0.67
C VAL A 188 27.61 4.51 0.59
N ARG A 189 28.40 4.88 -0.44
CA ARG A 189 29.77 4.45 -0.63
C ARG A 189 30.74 5.55 -0.24
N VAL A 190 31.53 5.30 0.79
CA VAL A 190 32.55 6.21 1.30
C VAL A 190 33.91 5.76 0.80
N PRO A 191 34.71 6.65 0.15
CA PRO A 191 36.03 6.31 -0.35
C PRO A 191 36.97 5.90 0.77
N GLY A 192 37.92 5.02 0.47
CA GLY A 192 39.02 4.69 1.38
C GLY A 192 39.99 5.88 1.54
N SER A 193 40.71 5.95 2.63
CA SER A 193 41.61 7.07 3.00
C SER A 193 42.82 7.29 2.06
N HIS A 194 42.84 6.65 0.90
CA HIS A 194 43.96 6.68 -0.02
C HIS A 194 44.03 7.89 -0.96
N GLU A 195 42.95 8.67 -1.13
CA GLU A 195 43.00 9.83 -2.04
C GLU A 195 43.62 11.10 -1.47
N GLU A 196 43.81 11.18 -0.15
CA GLU A 196 44.38 12.41 0.47
C GLU A 196 45.89 12.47 0.59
N ASP A 197 46.64 11.36 0.36
CA ASP A 197 48.03 11.26 0.69
C ASP A 197 48.94 10.95 -0.53
N HIS A 198 48.77 11.67 -1.63
CA HIS A 198 49.74 11.60 -2.74
C HIS A 198 51.09 12.29 -2.48
N SER A 199 51.33 12.80 -1.27
CA SER A 199 52.56 13.54 -0.96
C SER A 199 53.59 12.80 -0.09
N SER A 200 53.29 11.63 0.45
CA SER A 200 54.28 10.83 1.22
C SER A 200 54.82 9.64 0.42
N HIS A 201 55.86 9.87 -0.32
CA HIS A 201 56.59 8.81 -1.02
C HIS A 201 57.27 7.84 -0.05
N GLY A 202 57.04 6.55 -0.21
CA GLY A 202 57.86 5.49 0.36
C GLY A 202 57.10 4.34 1.02
N LEU A 203 57.02 4.32 2.32
CA LEU A 203 56.51 3.19 3.13
C LEU A 203 54.97 3.05 3.07
N ASN A 204 54.23 4.17 2.95
CA ASN A 204 52.80 4.16 2.91
C ASN A 204 52.24 3.63 1.57
N SER A 205 52.92 3.90 0.44
CA SER A 205 52.51 3.35 -0.86
C SER A 205 52.75 1.83 -0.93
N PHE A 206 53.77 1.33 -0.26
CA PHE A 206 54.04 -0.10 -0.17
C PHE A 206 53.02 -0.84 0.72
N VAL A 207 52.69 -0.24 1.87
CA VAL A 207 51.67 -0.80 2.77
C VAL A 207 50.29 -0.75 2.13
N SER A 208 49.95 0.28 1.36
CA SER A 208 48.71 0.40 0.63
C SER A 208 48.61 -0.57 -0.56
N SER A 209 49.73 -0.77 -1.27
CA SER A 209 49.79 -1.79 -2.33
C SER A 209 49.61 -3.19 -1.76
N LEU A 210 50.32 -3.52 -0.66
CA LEU A 210 50.15 -4.79 0.05
C LEU A 210 48.74 -4.98 0.61
N ALA A 211 48.10 -3.93 1.13
CA ALA A 211 46.73 -3.96 1.61
C ALA A 211 45.75 -4.17 0.45
N ASN A 212 45.99 -3.56 -0.73
CA ASN A 212 45.22 -3.77 -1.91
C ASN A 212 45.36 -5.18 -2.48
N ASP A 213 46.61 -5.68 -2.54
CA ASP A 213 46.89 -7.05 -2.98
C ASP A 213 46.26 -8.09 -2.04
N TRP A 214 46.30 -7.86 -0.75
CA TRP A 214 45.63 -8.71 0.24
C TRP A 214 44.09 -8.62 0.15
N ARG A 215 43.52 -7.43 -0.13
CA ARG A 215 42.10 -7.21 -0.34
C ARG A 215 41.60 -7.88 -1.62
N VAL A 216 42.38 -7.81 -2.71
CA VAL A 216 41.98 -8.32 -4.04
C VAL A 216 42.16 -9.84 -4.13
N TYR A 217 43.26 -10.37 -3.61
CA TYR A 217 43.67 -11.75 -3.85
C TYR A 217 43.52 -12.66 -2.64
N GLY A 218 43.24 -12.10 -1.46
CA GLY A 218 43.17 -12.86 -0.21
C GLY A 218 44.47 -13.63 0.11
N PHE A 219 44.45 -14.49 1.11
CA PHE A 219 45.62 -15.27 1.51
C PHE A 219 46.18 -16.24 0.45
N LYS A 220 45.36 -16.64 -0.55
CA LYS A 220 45.78 -17.56 -1.61
C LYS A 220 46.51 -16.90 -2.78
N GLY A 221 46.37 -15.59 -3.00
CA GLY A 221 47.03 -14.86 -4.10
C GLY A 221 48.46 -14.49 -3.84
N LEU A 222 48.87 -14.46 -2.58
CA LEU A 222 50.25 -14.14 -2.16
C LEU A 222 51.24 -15.33 -2.27
N LYS A 223 51.03 -16.18 -3.27
CA LYS A 223 52.01 -17.22 -3.65
C LYS A 223 53.11 -16.65 -4.54
N THR A 224 53.68 -15.56 -4.18
CA THR A 224 55.02 -15.21 -4.71
C THR A 224 56.07 -15.50 -3.66
N ASN A 225 57.23 -15.98 -4.07
CA ASN A 225 58.33 -16.42 -3.21
C ASN A 225 58.80 -15.41 -2.15
N ALA A 226 58.38 -14.16 -2.25
CA ALA A 226 58.65 -13.10 -1.26
C ALA A 226 57.85 -13.31 0.05
N VAL A 227 56.63 -13.88 -0.02
CA VAL A 227 55.75 -14.03 1.14
C VAL A 227 56.09 -15.27 1.95
N THR A 228 56.53 -16.35 1.29
CA THR A 228 56.97 -17.59 1.98
C THR A 228 58.21 -17.37 2.83
N ASN A 229 59.08 -16.47 2.46
CA ASN A 229 60.25 -16.09 3.28
C ASN A 229 59.95 -15.08 4.39
N TRP A 230 58.76 -14.39 4.34
CA TRP A 230 58.33 -13.40 5.33
C TRP A 230 57.52 -14.04 6.46
N SER A 231 56.90 -15.19 6.22
CA SER A 231 55.94 -15.80 7.17
C SER A 231 56.61 -16.34 8.45
N ASN A 232 57.90 -16.46 8.47
CA ASN A 232 58.59 -17.14 9.60
C ASN A 232 59.19 -16.22 10.66
N SER A 233 59.14 -14.89 10.55
CA SER A 233 59.83 -14.12 11.59
C SER A 233 59.30 -12.74 11.99
N ARG A 234 58.32 -12.08 11.35
CA ARG A 234 57.88 -10.70 11.77
C ARG A 234 56.47 -10.29 11.36
N ASP A 235 55.58 -11.20 11.05
CA ASP A 235 54.30 -10.95 10.39
C ASP A 235 53.19 -10.23 11.22
N ASP A 236 53.26 -10.35 12.54
CA ASP A 236 52.23 -9.76 13.42
C ASP A 236 52.14 -8.23 13.31
N GLY A 237 53.24 -7.56 13.00
CA GLY A 237 53.29 -6.11 12.93
C GLY A 237 52.60 -5.51 11.69
N VAL A 238 52.76 -6.14 10.52
CA VAL A 238 52.18 -5.68 9.26
C VAL A 238 50.68 -5.97 9.24
N VAL A 239 50.31 -7.18 9.64
CA VAL A 239 48.89 -7.56 9.75
C VAL A 239 48.15 -6.68 10.75
N ARG A 240 48.75 -6.35 11.89
CA ARG A 240 48.19 -5.41 12.87
C ARG A 240 48.04 -4.01 12.28
N ARG A 241 48.99 -3.49 11.51
CA ARG A 241 48.91 -2.17 10.87
C ARG A 241 47.83 -2.13 9.80
N ILE A 242 47.68 -3.17 8.98
CA ILE A 242 46.63 -3.28 7.97
C ILE A 242 45.26 -3.29 8.66
N ARG A 243 45.07 -4.10 9.70
CA ARG A 243 43.84 -4.13 10.49
C ARG A 243 43.55 -2.80 11.16
N ALA A 244 44.52 -2.16 11.78
CA ALA A 244 44.36 -0.85 12.42
C ALA A 244 43.95 0.23 11.40
N HIS A 245 44.52 0.21 10.19
CA HIS A 245 44.17 1.13 9.12
C HIS A 245 42.72 0.85 8.59
N GLU A 246 42.36 -0.42 8.45
CA GLU A 246 41.00 -0.84 8.08
C GLU A 246 40.00 -0.40 9.15
N GLU A 247 40.27 -0.63 10.41
CA GLU A 247 39.44 -0.21 11.54
C GLU A 247 39.29 1.31 11.62
N GLU A 248 40.36 2.07 11.33
CA GLU A 248 40.31 3.52 11.27
C GLU A 248 39.44 4.03 10.11
N THR A 249 39.58 3.43 8.92
CA THR A 249 38.77 3.77 7.74
C THR A 249 37.30 3.47 7.99
N VAL A 250 37.00 2.31 8.56
CA VAL A 250 35.62 1.94 8.94
C VAL A 250 35.08 2.90 9.99
N ARG A 251 35.87 3.30 10.98
CA ARG A 251 35.42 4.25 12.00
C ARG A 251 35.13 5.63 11.43
N LYS A 252 35.91 6.12 10.46
CA LYS A 252 35.66 7.37 9.73
C LYS A 252 34.35 7.25 8.91
N ALA A 253 34.17 6.17 8.17
CA ALA A 253 32.95 5.89 7.43
C ALA A 253 31.71 5.79 8.35
N GLU A 254 31.85 5.13 9.51
CA GLU A 254 30.76 5.00 10.47
C GLU A 254 30.29 6.34 11.04
N LYS A 255 31.21 7.29 11.23
CA LYS A 255 30.85 8.67 11.62
C LYS A 255 29.95 9.32 10.56
N ILE A 256 30.28 9.17 9.28
CA ILE A 256 29.51 9.72 8.18
C ILE A 256 28.11 9.07 8.12
N PHE A 257 28.05 7.74 8.23
CA PHE A 257 26.79 7.01 8.23
C PHE A 257 25.85 7.48 9.35
N ARG A 258 26.37 7.68 10.56
CA ARG A 258 25.58 8.22 11.69
C ARG A 258 25.11 9.64 11.44
N LEU A 259 25.92 10.50 10.87
CA LEU A 259 25.51 11.86 10.53
C LEU A 259 24.38 11.86 9.51
N LEU A 260 24.48 11.04 8.47
CA LEU A 260 23.40 10.88 7.47
C LEU A 260 22.11 10.34 8.09
N GLU A 261 22.19 9.36 9.00
CA GLU A 261 21.02 8.83 9.72
C GLU A 261 20.34 9.89 10.60
N MET A 262 21.14 10.79 11.21
CA MET A 262 20.62 11.88 12.06
C MET A 262 19.99 13.02 11.26
N GLN A 263 20.51 13.31 10.08
CA GLN A 263 20.05 14.39 9.22
C GLN A 263 18.96 13.96 8.21
N SER A 264 18.72 12.66 8.07
CA SER A 264 17.71 12.16 7.15
C SER A 264 16.30 12.56 7.58
N PRO A 265 15.46 13.09 6.66
CA PRO A 265 14.06 13.42 6.98
C PRO A 265 13.21 12.18 7.25
N VAL A 266 13.69 11.01 6.87
CA VAL A 266 13.02 9.72 7.08
C VAL A 266 13.88 8.79 7.92
N SER A 267 13.26 7.90 8.67
CA SER A 267 13.98 6.92 9.50
C SER A 267 14.66 5.86 8.62
N LEU A 268 15.95 6.06 8.32
CA LEU A 268 16.77 5.09 7.60
C LEU A 268 16.98 3.83 8.44
N ARG A 269 16.63 2.67 7.87
CA ARG A 269 16.84 1.37 8.53
C ARG A 269 18.04 0.67 7.90
N ARG A 270 19.09 0.47 8.68
CA ARG A 270 20.29 -0.27 8.24
C ARG A 270 19.90 -1.67 7.78
N LEU A 271 20.41 -2.08 6.63
CA LEU A 271 20.36 -3.47 6.21
C LEU A 271 21.36 -4.27 7.03
N ASP A 272 20.90 -5.33 7.65
CA ASP A 272 21.79 -6.29 8.29
C ASP A 272 22.59 -7.08 7.24
N ARG A 273 23.56 -7.86 7.70
CA ARG A 273 24.49 -8.62 6.86
C ARG A 273 23.76 -9.56 5.87
N GLU A 274 22.68 -10.21 6.29
CA GLU A 274 21.92 -11.12 5.42
C GLU A 274 21.02 -10.36 4.44
N GLN A 275 20.41 -9.28 4.88
CA GLN A 275 19.60 -8.41 4.01
C GLN A 275 20.47 -7.76 2.94
N LEU A 276 21.66 -7.29 3.31
CA LEU A 276 22.63 -6.71 2.39
C LEU A 276 23.11 -7.76 1.37
N TRP A 277 23.46 -8.96 1.83
CA TRP A 277 23.83 -10.07 0.96
C TRP A 277 22.70 -10.40 -0.04
N ARG A 278 21.46 -10.48 0.45
CA ARG A 278 20.30 -10.75 -0.37
C ARG A 278 20.09 -9.68 -1.44
N ALA A 279 20.20 -8.40 -1.06
CA ALA A 279 20.03 -7.28 -1.98
C ALA A 279 21.09 -7.30 -3.11
N ILE A 280 22.35 -7.56 -2.76
CA ILE A 280 23.44 -7.65 -3.74
C ILE A 280 23.23 -8.85 -4.66
N TYR A 281 23.03 -10.04 -4.08
CA TYR A 281 22.89 -11.26 -4.86
C TYR A 281 21.71 -11.17 -5.85
N GLN A 282 20.54 -10.70 -5.41
CA GLN A 282 19.37 -10.53 -6.26
C GLN A 282 19.58 -9.50 -7.38
N SER A 283 20.42 -8.49 -7.15
CA SER A 283 20.76 -7.49 -8.18
C SER A 283 21.74 -8.03 -9.22
N HIS A 284 22.65 -8.93 -8.84
CA HIS A 284 23.69 -9.49 -9.72
C HIS A 284 23.25 -10.81 -10.38
N VAL A 285 22.28 -11.51 -9.80
CA VAL A 285 21.79 -12.83 -10.25
C VAL A 285 20.27 -12.79 -10.30
N MET A 286 19.73 -12.18 -11.36
CA MET A 286 18.30 -11.93 -11.50
C MET A 286 17.47 -13.19 -11.74
N GLY A 287 18.04 -14.20 -12.39
CA GLY A 287 17.33 -15.43 -12.74
C GLY A 287 17.22 -16.45 -11.62
N SER A 288 17.82 -16.19 -10.45
CA SER A 288 17.83 -17.15 -9.35
C SER A 288 16.55 -17.10 -8.51
N ALA A 289 15.86 -18.23 -8.39
CA ALA A 289 14.68 -18.35 -7.54
C ALA A 289 15.00 -18.32 -6.03
N SER A 290 16.25 -18.60 -5.65
CA SER A 290 16.71 -18.63 -4.25
C SER A 290 18.05 -17.95 -4.06
N VAL A 291 18.17 -17.19 -2.99
CA VAL A 291 19.46 -16.61 -2.58
C VAL A 291 20.22 -17.65 -1.75
N PRO A 292 21.47 -18.00 -2.12
CA PRO A 292 22.27 -18.92 -1.34
C PRO A 292 22.57 -18.31 0.05
N ARG A 293 22.76 -19.17 1.03
CA ARG A 293 23.19 -18.72 2.36
C ARG A 293 24.50 -17.96 2.26
N LEU A 294 24.59 -16.87 3.02
CA LEU A 294 25.82 -16.10 3.10
C LEU A 294 26.98 -17.01 3.55
N PRO A 295 28.12 -16.99 2.85
CA PRO A 295 29.30 -17.75 3.27
C PRO A 295 29.71 -17.36 4.70
N LYS A 296 29.95 -18.36 5.56
CA LYS A 296 30.35 -18.12 6.96
C LYS A 296 31.78 -17.59 7.11
N TYR A 297 32.59 -17.75 6.07
CA TYR A 297 34.01 -17.41 6.09
C TYR A 297 34.26 -16.02 5.47
N ASP A 298 34.74 -15.08 6.29
CA ASP A 298 34.92 -13.68 5.88
C ASP A 298 36.08 -13.46 4.88
N GLY A 299 36.91 -14.48 4.62
CA GLY A 299 38.00 -14.43 3.66
C GLY A 299 37.64 -14.86 2.23
N LEU A 300 36.41 -15.17 1.94
CA LEU A 300 35.97 -15.54 0.59
C LEU A 300 35.71 -14.31 -0.27
N ASP A 301 36.23 -14.34 -1.50
CA ASP A 301 35.96 -13.33 -2.50
C ASP A 301 34.51 -13.50 -3.02
N LEU A 302 33.65 -12.53 -2.71
CA LEU A 302 32.24 -12.59 -3.06
C LEU A 302 32.01 -12.53 -4.58
N ARG A 303 32.96 -12.04 -5.36
CA ARG A 303 32.89 -12.02 -6.83
C ARG A 303 32.62 -13.40 -7.41
N ASN A 304 33.14 -14.47 -6.78
CA ASN A 304 32.88 -15.84 -7.21
C ASN A 304 31.42 -16.27 -7.12
N TYR A 305 30.62 -15.62 -6.27
CA TYR A 305 29.19 -15.87 -6.12
C TYR A 305 28.37 -14.93 -7.00
N LEU A 306 28.83 -13.69 -7.18
CA LEU A 306 28.11 -12.66 -7.94
C LEU A 306 28.21 -12.87 -9.46
N CYS A 307 29.23 -13.59 -9.93
CA CYS A 307 29.42 -13.95 -11.34
C CYS A 307 28.63 -15.19 -11.77
N ALA A 308 27.66 -15.67 -10.97
CA ALA A 308 26.84 -16.84 -11.31
C ALA A 308 25.97 -16.62 -12.54
N GLU A 309 25.68 -15.39 -12.91
CA GLU A 309 24.94 -15.01 -14.10
C GLU A 309 25.77 -14.11 -15.02
N THR A 310 25.57 -14.25 -16.34
CA THR A 310 26.33 -13.45 -17.30
C THR A 310 25.60 -12.15 -17.61
N ILE A 311 26.36 -11.07 -17.75
CA ILE A 311 25.89 -9.79 -18.27
C ILE A 311 26.54 -9.62 -19.64
N GLU A 312 25.74 -9.71 -20.70
CA GLU A 312 26.22 -9.62 -22.09
C GLU A 312 25.75 -8.31 -22.73
N ASP A 313 26.71 -7.52 -23.20
CA ASP A 313 26.42 -6.34 -24.02
C ASP A 313 25.96 -6.77 -25.42
N ARG A 314 24.80 -6.30 -25.82
CA ARG A 314 24.18 -6.54 -27.12
C ARG A 314 23.96 -5.24 -27.93
N GLY A 315 24.67 -4.19 -27.59
CA GLY A 315 24.56 -2.87 -28.19
C GLY A 315 23.45 -2.05 -27.54
N TRP A 316 22.26 -2.01 -28.12
CA TRP A 316 21.14 -1.21 -27.62
C TRP A 316 20.44 -1.80 -26.39
N TYR A 317 20.82 -2.99 -25.96
CA TYR A 317 20.36 -3.65 -24.77
C TYR A 317 21.45 -4.52 -24.15
N VAL A 318 21.30 -4.82 -22.90
CA VAL A 318 22.15 -5.74 -22.14
C VAL A 318 21.33 -6.99 -21.85
N MET A 319 21.89 -8.18 -22.04
CA MET A 319 21.31 -9.42 -21.53
C MET A 319 21.87 -9.72 -20.15
N HIS A 320 21.06 -9.59 -19.12
CA HIS A 320 21.39 -10.01 -17.76
C HIS A 320 20.72 -11.34 -17.45
N GLY A 321 21.48 -12.41 -17.58
CA GLY A 321 20.94 -13.77 -17.61
C GLY A 321 19.91 -13.95 -18.73
N ILE A 322 18.66 -14.10 -18.35
CA ILE A 322 17.53 -14.24 -19.29
C ILE A 322 16.73 -12.95 -19.50
N TYR A 323 17.09 -11.84 -18.84
CA TYR A 323 16.37 -10.58 -18.90
C TYR A 323 17.08 -9.60 -19.83
N PRO A 324 16.48 -9.15 -20.94
CA PRO A 324 16.98 -8.01 -21.68
C PRO A 324 16.72 -6.73 -20.90
N ALA A 325 17.68 -5.83 -20.83
CA ALA A 325 17.58 -4.56 -20.12
C ALA A 325 18.11 -3.40 -20.94
N THR A 326 17.60 -2.21 -20.70
CA THR A 326 18.09 -0.95 -21.27
C THR A 326 18.09 0.15 -20.22
N VAL A 327 18.68 1.30 -20.54
CA VAL A 327 18.74 2.45 -19.63
C VAL A 327 18.15 3.68 -20.32
N VAL A 328 17.36 4.43 -19.58
CA VAL A 328 16.86 5.77 -19.93
C VAL A 328 17.46 6.74 -18.93
N SER A 329 18.06 7.82 -19.38
CA SER A 329 18.69 8.82 -18.51
C SER A 329 18.04 10.18 -18.63
N LEU A 330 18.12 10.94 -17.54
CA LEU A 330 17.87 12.38 -17.49
C LEU A 330 19.09 13.09 -18.07
N PHE A 331 18.88 13.94 -19.08
CA PHE A 331 19.94 14.73 -19.73
C PHE A 331 19.99 16.17 -19.23
N ALA A 332 18.81 16.76 -19.01
CA ALA A 332 18.67 18.09 -18.42
C ALA A 332 17.44 18.15 -17.50
N PRO A 333 17.52 18.81 -16.34
CA PRO A 333 16.48 18.78 -15.32
C PRO A 333 15.26 19.67 -15.61
N GLY A 334 15.30 20.53 -16.64
CA GLY A 334 14.28 21.57 -16.84
C GLY A 334 14.52 22.79 -15.96
N GLU A 335 13.79 23.87 -16.22
CA GLU A 335 14.01 25.16 -15.53
C GLU A 335 12.81 25.57 -14.66
N ASP A 336 11.58 25.18 -15.03
CA ASP A 336 10.35 25.67 -14.42
C ASP A 336 9.36 24.55 -14.04
N PHE A 337 9.70 23.68 -13.10
CA PHE A 337 8.74 22.70 -12.57
C PHE A 337 8.60 22.78 -11.07
N ILE A 338 7.45 22.36 -10.56
CA ILE A 338 7.22 22.25 -9.12
C ILE A 338 8.09 21.11 -8.57
N ALA A 339 8.96 21.41 -7.61
CA ALA A 339 9.90 20.45 -7.04
C ALA A 339 9.22 19.13 -6.57
N ALA A 340 8.04 19.25 -5.97
CA ALA A 340 7.24 18.10 -5.55
C ALA A 340 6.74 17.21 -6.71
N ASP A 341 6.74 17.68 -7.96
CA ASP A 341 6.31 16.90 -9.12
C ASP A 341 7.45 16.10 -9.75
N ALA A 342 8.70 16.46 -9.45
CA ALA A 342 9.88 15.82 -10.06
C ALA A 342 9.92 14.29 -9.85
N THR A 343 9.65 13.82 -8.62
CA THR A 343 9.60 12.38 -8.33
C THR A 343 8.24 11.77 -8.65
N ARG A 344 7.14 12.52 -8.47
CA ARG A 344 5.77 12.04 -8.71
C ARG A 344 5.53 11.64 -10.16
N ALA A 345 6.08 12.39 -11.12
CA ALA A 345 6.02 12.04 -12.54
C ALA A 345 6.54 10.62 -12.82
N LEU A 346 7.48 10.13 -12.03
CA LEU A 346 8.10 8.82 -12.19
C LEU A 346 7.48 7.76 -11.28
N THR A 347 7.17 8.09 -10.03
CA THR A 347 6.72 7.11 -9.04
C THR A 347 5.21 6.88 -9.03
N ALA A 348 4.43 7.90 -9.47
CA ALA A 348 2.96 7.84 -9.53
C ALA A 348 2.40 7.55 -10.93
N HIS A 349 3.22 7.55 -11.97
CA HIS A 349 2.73 7.39 -13.34
C HIS A 349 2.12 6.01 -13.57
N PRO A 350 0.83 5.91 -13.95
CA PRO A 350 0.13 4.63 -14.06
C PRO A 350 0.71 3.71 -15.14
N GLY A 351 1.32 4.28 -16.19
CA GLY A 351 1.99 3.53 -17.25
C GLY A 351 3.29 2.83 -16.83
N LEU A 352 3.89 3.21 -15.68
CA LEU A 352 5.14 2.64 -15.18
C LEU A 352 4.92 1.38 -14.31
N SER A 353 4.01 0.52 -14.73
CA SER A 353 3.69 -0.74 -14.03
C SER A 353 4.64 -1.91 -14.37
N PHE A 354 5.60 -1.74 -15.26
CA PHE A 354 6.60 -2.74 -15.64
C PHE A 354 7.81 -2.76 -14.70
N MET A 355 8.63 -3.80 -14.80
CA MET A 355 9.83 -3.95 -13.97
C MET A 355 10.89 -2.91 -14.36
N HIS A 356 11.23 -2.03 -13.43
CA HIS A 356 12.26 -1.01 -13.60
C HIS A 356 12.88 -0.60 -12.28
N THR A 357 14.03 0.09 -12.35
CA THR A 357 14.67 0.69 -11.18
C THR A 357 15.13 2.10 -11.54
N ILE A 358 14.56 3.12 -10.89
CA ILE A 358 15.03 4.50 -10.98
C ILE A 358 16.17 4.67 -9.99
N ILE A 359 17.26 5.27 -10.45
CA ILE A 359 18.48 5.46 -9.69
C ILE A 359 18.86 6.93 -9.74
N THR A 360 18.95 7.54 -8.57
CA THR A 360 19.48 8.91 -8.41
C THR A 360 20.74 8.83 -7.59
N GLU A 361 21.85 9.23 -8.16
CA GLU A 361 23.15 9.21 -7.52
C GLU A 361 23.65 10.63 -7.27
N PHE A 362 24.01 10.90 -6.02
CA PHE A 362 24.69 12.12 -5.63
C PHE A 362 26.14 11.83 -5.32
N ILE A 363 27.03 12.63 -5.90
CA ILE A 363 28.46 12.48 -5.75
C ILE A 363 29.02 13.75 -5.13
N THR A 364 29.65 13.63 -3.98
CA THR A 364 30.25 14.75 -3.28
C THR A 364 31.48 15.29 -4.02
N ILE A 365 31.62 16.62 -4.07
CA ILE A 365 32.71 17.31 -4.69
C ILE A 365 33.54 18.01 -3.61
N ASP A 366 34.83 18.14 -3.88
CA ASP A 366 35.70 19.01 -3.10
C ASP A 366 35.23 20.47 -3.21
N ARG A 367 34.75 21.03 -2.10
CA ARG A 367 34.13 22.36 -2.04
C ARG A 367 35.06 23.45 -2.56
N GLU A 368 36.34 23.41 -2.21
CA GLU A 368 37.32 24.42 -2.65
C GLU A 368 37.63 24.31 -4.15
N LYS A 369 37.72 23.09 -4.68
CA LYS A 369 37.91 22.85 -6.12
C LYS A 369 36.67 23.24 -6.90
N ALA A 370 35.48 23.00 -6.38
CA ALA A 370 34.21 23.40 -7.00
C ALA A 370 34.10 24.91 -7.07
N LYS A 371 34.37 25.61 -5.98
CA LYS A 371 34.40 27.07 -5.90
C LYS A 371 35.44 27.69 -6.87
N ALA A 372 36.64 27.13 -6.92
CA ALA A 372 37.67 27.59 -7.86
C ALA A 372 37.27 27.40 -9.32
N ARG A 373 36.59 26.29 -9.65
CA ARG A 373 36.02 26.06 -11.01
C ARG A 373 34.93 27.08 -11.36
N LEU A 374 34.02 27.34 -10.43
CA LEU A 374 32.94 28.31 -10.59
C LEU A 374 33.51 29.71 -10.78
N ASP A 375 34.48 30.12 -9.98
CA ASP A 375 35.21 31.39 -10.14
C ASP A 375 35.94 31.49 -11.50
N SER A 376 36.49 30.38 -11.99
CA SER A 376 37.12 30.30 -13.32
C SER A 376 36.08 30.46 -14.42
N HIS A 377 34.90 29.82 -14.31
CA HIS A 377 33.82 29.96 -15.29
C HIS A 377 33.27 31.39 -15.31
N ILE A 378 32.98 31.99 -14.15
CA ILE A 378 32.57 33.39 -14.03
C ILE A 378 33.57 34.31 -14.76
N LYS A 379 34.86 34.18 -14.45
CA LYS A 379 35.93 34.94 -15.13
C LYS A 379 35.99 34.67 -16.64
N HIS A 380 35.71 33.46 -17.08
CA HIS A 380 35.70 33.13 -18.51
C HIS A 380 34.54 33.82 -19.23
N VAL A 381 33.33 33.79 -18.67
CA VAL A 381 32.15 34.48 -19.22
C VAL A 381 32.38 36.01 -19.20
N GLU A 382 32.93 36.57 -18.12
CA GLU A 382 33.30 37.98 -18.07
C GLU A 382 34.28 38.39 -19.19
N ARG A 383 35.29 37.56 -19.45
CA ARG A 383 36.27 37.80 -20.51
C ARG A 383 35.66 37.66 -21.92
N SER A 384 34.76 36.68 -22.12
CA SER A 384 34.11 36.46 -23.39
C SER A 384 33.12 37.59 -23.74
N GLY A 385 32.54 38.26 -22.75
CA GLY A 385 31.66 39.41 -22.90
C GLY A 385 32.37 40.72 -23.19
N THR A 386 33.71 40.78 -23.00
CA THR A 386 34.49 42.00 -23.28
C THR A 386 34.92 42.03 -24.74
N ARG A 387 34.40 42.99 -25.51
CA ARG A 387 34.80 43.22 -26.92
C ARG A 387 36.20 43.80 -27.05
N ALA A 388 36.76 43.69 -28.23
CA ALA A 388 38.10 44.24 -28.55
C ALA A 388 38.18 45.80 -28.38
N ASP A 389 37.06 46.48 -28.37
CA ASP A 389 36.90 47.91 -28.10
C ASP A 389 36.76 48.27 -26.61
N GLY A 390 36.88 47.28 -25.72
CA GLY A 390 36.78 47.43 -24.27
C GLY A 390 35.34 47.55 -23.72
N ARG A 391 34.33 47.48 -24.60
CA ARG A 391 32.91 47.52 -24.16
C ARG A 391 32.47 46.13 -23.71
N TYR A 392 31.77 46.04 -22.56
CA TYR A 392 31.18 44.87 -22.02
C TYR A 392 29.77 44.66 -22.59
N GLN A 393 29.57 43.58 -23.30
CA GLN A 393 28.25 43.20 -23.81
C GLN A 393 28.16 41.71 -23.91
N LEU A 394 27.29 41.14 -23.11
CA LEU A 394 26.90 39.71 -23.18
C LEU A 394 25.72 39.56 -24.16
N THR A 395 25.57 38.38 -24.75
CA THR A 395 24.28 37.99 -25.36
C THR A 395 23.26 37.78 -24.26
N PRO A 396 21.94 37.94 -24.53
CA PRO A 396 20.94 37.71 -23.52
C PRO A 396 21.05 36.36 -22.79
N GLU A 397 21.37 35.30 -23.53
CA GLU A 397 21.58 33.96 -22.98
C GLU A 397 22.83 33.89 -22.08
N ALA A 398 23.90 34.53 -22.48
CA ALA A 398 25.13 34.61 -21.71
C ALA A 398 24.96 35.47 -20.44
N GLU A 399 24.08 36.47 -20.48
CA GLU A 399 23.76 37.31 -19.31
C GLU A 399 22.95 36.54 -18.28
N VAL A 400 21.97 35.72 -18.69
CA VAL A 400 21.22 34.83 -17.82
C VAL A 400 22.18 33.83 -17.16
N SER A 401 22.97 33.10 -17.94
CA SER A 401 23.96 32.13 -17.41
C SER A 401 24.97 32.77 -16.46
N PHE A 402 25.35 34.01 -16.69
CA PHE A 402 26.29 34.74 -15.83
C PHE A 402 25.65 35.11 -14.48
N ASN A 403 24.40 35.51 -14.50
CA ASN A 403 23.66 35.84 -13.32
C ASN A 403 23.43 34.59 -12.46
N ASP A 404 23.09 33.45 -13.07
CA ASP A 404 22.90 32.15 -12.41
C ASP A 404 24.21 31.67 -11.75
N LEU A 405 25.35 31.75 -12.46
CA LEU A 405 26.67 31.45 -11.92
C LEU A 405 27.03 32.34 -10.70
N LYS A 406 26.69 33.64 -10.75
CA LYS A 406 26.88 34.54 -9.61
C LYS A 406 25.94 34.25 -8.44
N GLN A 407 24.70 33.87 -8.73
CA GLN A 407 23.73 33.50 -7.71
C GLN A 407 24.15 32.20 -7.01
N THR A 408 24.53 31.17 -7.75
CA THR A 408 25.10 29.93 -7.27
C THR A 408 26.34 30.18 -6.38
N ARG A 409 27.23 31.05 -6.82
CA ARG A 409 28.40 31.44 -6.04
C ARG A 409 28.06 32.14 -4.73
N ARG A 410 27.03 33.01 -4.73
CA ARG A 410 26.54 33.67 -3.51
C ARG A 410 25.95 32.67 -2.54
N ALA A 411 25.15 31.73 -3.04
CA ALA A 411 24.55 30.64 -2.25
C ALA A 411 25.64 29.81 -1.55
N ILE A 412 26.67 29.39 -2.27
CA ILE A 412 27.77 28.61 -1.71
C ILE A 412 28.60 29.40 -0.70
N THR A 413 28.71 30.73 -0.86
CA THR A 413 29.57 31.58 -0.02
C THR A 413 28.83 32.08 1.22
N GLY A 414 27.55 32.43 1.09
CA GLY A 414 26.76 33.11 2.13
C GLY A 414 25.77 32.20 2.87
N SER A 415 25.29 31.13 2.24
CA SER A 415 24.47 30.10 2.85
C SER A 415 25.30 28.81 3.04
N ARG A 416 24.82 27.85 3.82
CA ARG A 416 25.48 26.54 3.99
C ARG A 416 25.27 25.60 2.80
N GLU A 417 24.93 26.14 1.65
CA GLU A 417 24.69 25.38 0.44
C GLU A 417 25.93 24.62 -0.04
N THR A 418 25.72 23.43 -0.53
CA THR A 418 26.77 22.55 -1.03
C THR A 418 26.51 22.19 -2.48
N LEU A 419 27.55 22.30 -3.34
CA LEU A 419 27.50 21.78 -4.68
C LEU A 419 27.65 20.27 -4.66
N VAL A 420 26.80 19.59 -5.37
CA VAL A 420 26.86 18.14 -5.60
C VAL A 420 26.73 17.83 -7.08
N LYS A 421 27.26 16.70 -7.49
CA LYS A 421 26.95 16.14 -8.80
C LYS A 421 25.80 15.16 -8.64
N MET A 422 24.79 15.27 -9.49
CA MET A 422 23.70 14.32 -9.58
C MET A 422 23.73 13.65 -10.94
N ARG A 423 23.35 12.38 -10.99
CA ARG A 423 22.90 11.71 -12.20
C ARG A 423 21.67 10.89 -11.89
N GLN A 424 20.68 10.98 -12.76
CA GLN A 424 19.46 10.19 -12.64
C GLN A 424 19.25 9.38 -13.91
N TYR A 425 18.98 8.11 -13.72
CA TYR A 425 18.69 7.19 -14.81
C TYR A 425 17.80 6.05 -14.31
N ALA A 426 17.12 5.40 -15.23
CA ALA A 426 16.30 4.24 -14.91
C ALA A 426 16.74 3.04 -15.75
N VAL A 427 16.90 1.91 -15.09
CA VAL A 427 17.11 0.61 -15.72
C VAL A 427 15.74 -0.04 -15.91
N ILE A 428 15.45 -0.43 -17.15
CA ILE A 428 14.20 -1.10 -17.54
C ILE A 428 14.53 -2.54 -17.91
N TYR A 429 13.71 -3.46 -17.43
CA TYR A 429 13.86 -4.88 -17.72
C TYR A 429 12.67 -5.37 -18.56
N GLY A 430 13.00 -6.10 -19.62
CA GLY A 430 12.00 -6.82 -20.41
C GLY A 430 11.60 -8.14 -19.72
N ASP A 431 10.60 -8.82 -20.27
CA ASP A 431 10.20 -10.13 -19.81
C ASP A 431 11.31 -11.18 -19.99
N PRO A 432 11.37 -12.23 -19.15
CA PRO A 432 12.40 -13.25 -19.25
C PRO A 432 12.35 -13.99 -20.60
N ALA A 433 13.46 -14.00 -21.30
CA ALA A 433 13.58 -14.54 -22.64
C ALA A 433 14.39 -15.85 -22.64
N ARG A 434 13.72 -16.99 -22.67
CA ARG A 434 14.36 -18.31 -22.73
C ARG A 434 14.54 -18.81 -24.17
N THR A 435 13.68 -18.38 -25.07
CA THR A 435 13.72 -18.71 -26.49
C THR A 435 13.97 -17.47 -27.34
N ARG A 436 14.35 -17.64 -28.60
CA ARG A 436 14.48 -16.51 -29.54
C ARG A 436 13.16 -15.77 -29.77
N GLY A 437 12.05 -16.51 -29.79
CA GLY A 437 10.72 -15.89 -29.92
C GLY A 437 10.37 -15.03 -28.72
N ASP A 438 10.69 -15.50 -27.50
CA ASP A 438 10.51 -14.71 -26.28
C ASP A 438 11.35 -13.44 -26.31
N LEU A 439 12.63 -13.56 -26.76
CA LEU A 439 13.53 -12.42 -26.86
C LEU A 439 12.97 -11.34 -27.80
N LEU A 440 12.46 -11.71 -28.96
CA LEU A 440 11.90 -10.75 -29.91
C LEU A 440 10.66 -10.04 -29.35
N ARG A 441 9.80 -10.76 -28.64
CA ARG A 441 8.64 -10.16 -27.95
C ARG A 441 9.09 -9.21 -26.85
N SER A 442 10.02 -9.68 -26.02
CA SER A 442 10.54 -8.91 -24.89
C SER A 442 11.27 -7.63 -25.35
N LEU A 443 12.00 -7.66 -26.46
CA LEU A 443 12.64 -6.48 -27.01
C LEU A 443 11.63 -5.45 -27.53
N LYS A 444 10.56 -5.87 -28.22
CA LYS A 444 9.47 -4.97 -28.62
C LYS A 444 8.81 -4.32 -27.38
N GLN A 445 8.59 -5.12 -26.35
CA GLN A 445 8.01 -4.62 -25.10
C GLN A 445 8.97 -3.66 -24.40
N LEU A 446 10.27 -3.94 -24.42
CA LEU A 446 11.31 -3.09 -23.84
C LEU A 446 11.36 -1.72 -24.52
N ASP A 447 11.15 -1.65 -25.85
CA ASP A 447 11.07 -0.39 -26.59
C ASP A 447 9.86 0.43 -26.13
N ILE A 448 8.66 -0.20 -26.00
CA ILE A 448 7.45 0.46 -25.49
C ILE A 448 7.68 0.98 -24.07
N TYR A 449 8.30 0.18 -23.21
CA TYR A 449 8.60 0.58 -21.83
C TYR A 449 9.58 1.76 -21.77
N ALA A 450 10.59 1.76 -22.63
CA ALA A 450 11.56 2.87 -22.72
C ALA A 450 10.87 4.16 -23.15
N ASP A 451 10.01 4.10 -24.17
CA ASP A 451 9.27 5.27 -24.67
C ASP A 451 8.29 5.79 -23.59
N THR A 452 7.60 4.89 -22.88
CA THR A 452 6.72 5.27 -21.78
C THR A 452 7.48 5.99 -20.66
N LEU A 453 8.67 5.51 -20.32
CA LEU A 453 9.49 6.14 -19.28
C LEU A 453 10.05 7.49 -19.74
N VAL A 454 10.49 7.62 -21.00
CA VAL A 454 10.91 8.91 -21.58
C VAL A 454 9.77 9.91 -21.51
N THR A 455 8.55 9.49 -21.88
CA THR A 455 7.36 10.34 -21.79
C THR A 455 7.06 10.76 -20.35
N ALA A 456 7.23 9.86 -19.38
CA ALA A 456 7.05 10.19 -17.98
C ALA A 456 8.07 11.21 -17.46
N PHE A 457 9.33 11.13 -17.88
CA PHE A 457 10.33 12.18 -17.61
C PHE A 457 9.96 13.51 -18.25
N GLN A 458 9.52 13.48 -19.51
CA GLN A 458 9.17 14.67 -20.28
C GLN A 458 7.81 15.29 -19.91
N ALA A 459 7.04 14.62 -19.02
CA ALA A 459 5.85 15.22 -18.42
C ALA A 459 6.17 16.41 -17.51
N LEU A 460 7.43 16.55 -17.08
CA LEU A 460 7.95 17.72 -16.38
C LEU A 460 8.43 18.75 -17.40
N ASP A 461 8.04 20.00 -17.22
CA ASP A 461 8.36 21.06 -18.18
C ASP A 461 9.87 21.29 -18.32
N GLY A 462 10.34 21.38 -19.55
CA GLY A 462 11.76 21.58 -19.91
C GLY A 462 12.69 20.39 -19.65
N VAL A 463 12.21 19.29 -19.06
CA VAL A 463 13.03 18.09 -18.78
C VAL A 463 13.38 17.37 -20.08
N GLN A 464 14.67 17.07 -20.24
CA GLN A 464 15.17 16.29 -21.37
C GLN A 464 15.61 14.91 -20.86
N ALA A 465 15.04 13.88 -21.43
CA ALA A 465 15.39 12.49 -21.14
C ALA A 465 15.38 11.66 -22.42
N GLY A 466 16.11 10.57 -22.41
CA GLY A 466 16.14 9.66 -23.55
C GLY A 466 16.81 8.34 -23.26
N ARG A 467 16.60 7.39 -24.16
CA ARG A 467 17.25 6.08 -24.11
C ARG A 467 18.74 6.23 -24.37
N GLU A 468 19.56 5.56 -23.60
CA GLU A 468 21.00 5.62 -23.72
C GLU A 468 21.52 4.88 -24.95
N GLU A 469 22.54 5.49 -25.57
CA GLU A 469 23.32 4.86 -26.62
C GLU A 469 24.20 3.72 -26.08
N PRO A 470 24.63 2.79 -26.96
CA PRO A 470 25.40 1.62 -26.54
C PRO A 470 26.61 1.92 -25.66
N ALA A 471 27.36 2.99 -25.94
CA ALA A 471 28.55 3.34 -25.19
C ALA A 471 28.23 3.76 -23.73
N ALA A 472 27.19 4.57 -23.56
CA ALA A 472 26.73 5.01 -22.25
C ALA A 472 26.00 3.88 -21.48
N LEU A 473 25.21 3.08 -22.17
CA LEU A 473 24.58 1.89 -21.62
C LEU A 473 25.60 0.94 -20.99
N HIS A 474 26.72 0.69 -21.68
CA HIS A 474 27.80 -0.16 -21.20
C HIS A 474 28.48 0.40 -19.92
N CYS A 475 28.49 1.71 -19.74
CA CYS A 475 29.04 2.34 -18.55
C CYS A 475 28.04 2.40 -17.39
N LEU A 476 26.75 2.70 -17.66
CA LEU A 476 25.74 2.93 -16.64
C LEU A 476 25.19 1.63 -16.06
N TYR A 477 24.93 0.62 -16.90
CA TYR A 477 24.28 -0.61 -16.45
C TYR A 477 25.05 -1.33 -15.34
N PRO A 478 26.39 -1.56 -15.43
CA PRO A 478 27.11 -2.18 -14.32
C PRO A 478 27.11 -1.33 -13.04
N GLY A 479 27.15 -0.01 -13.15
CA GLY A 479 27.04 0.91 -12.01
C GLY A 479 25.67 0.90 -11.35
N SER A 480 24.65 0.46 -12.09
CA SER A 480 23.29 0.35 -11.58
C SER A 480 23.08 -0.83 -10.63
N LEU A 481 23.97 -1.79 -10.60
CA LEU A 481 23.89 -2.95 -9.70
C LEU A 481 24.11 -2.51 -8.26
N VAL A 482 23.45 -3.17 -7.33
CA VAL A 482 23.53 -2.85 -5.90
C VAL A 482 24.99 -2.93 -5.42
N GLY A 483 25.49 -1.83 -4.84
CA GLY A 483 26.84 -1.71 -4.33
C GLY A 483 27.92 -1.37 -5.36
N GLU A 484 27.58 -1.31 -6.67
CA GLU A 484 28.56 -1.01 -7.73
C GLU A 484 28.64 0.49 -8.09
N ALA A 485 27.85 1.34 -7.45
CA ALA A 485 27.93 2.79 -7.66
C ALA A 485 29.34 3.32 -7.40
N CYS A 486 29.85 4.15 -8.31
CA CYS A 486 31.19 4.72 -8.20
C CYS A 486 31.26 6.10 -8.87
N ASN A 487 32.27 6.87 -8.51
CA ASN A 487 32.54 8.19 -9.11
C ASN A 487 33.18 8.06 -10.52
N ASN A 488 32.51 7.40 -11.45
CA ASN A 488 32.94 7.34 -12.85
C ASN A 488 32.27 8.46 -13.63
N THR A 489 33.04 9.27 -14.33
CA THR A 489 32.52 10.30 -15.24
C THR A 489 31.99 9.65 -16.50
N ASN A 490 30.71 9.85 -16.78
CA ASN A 490 30.03 9.33 -18.00
C ASN A 490 29.36 10.44 -18.83
N GLY A 491 29.58 11.70 -18.44
CA GLY A 491 29.00 12.86 -19.14
C GLY A 491 27.52 13.10 -18.90
N ARG A 492 26.94 12.43 -17.89
CA ARG A 492 25.52 12.59 -17.48
C ARG A 492 25.38 13.28 -16.11
N GLU A 493 26.49 13.78 -15.57
CA GLU A 493 26.49 14.47 -14.29
C GLU A 493 25.99 15.91 -14.46
N LEU A 494 24.94 16.23 -13.71
CA LEU A 494 24.48 17.59 -13.46
C LEU A 494 25.20 18.11 -12.22
N THR A 495 25.71 19.31 -12.23
CA THR A 495 26.37 19.93 -11.07
C THR A 495 25.61 21.15 -10.65
N GLU A 496 24.95 21.09 -9.49
CA GLU A 496 24.09 22.15 -8.98
C GLU A 496 24.10 22.14 -7.46
N VAL A 497 23.44 23.12 -6.83
CA VAL A 497 23.26 23.13 -5.38
C VAL A 497 22.38 21.98 -4.91
N ALA A 498 22.69 21.43 -3.73
CA ALA A 498 22.00 20.27 -3.17
C ALA A 498 20.48 20.46 -3.08
N HIS A 499 20.03 21.65 -2.71
CA HIS A 499 18.62 21.99 -2.57
C HIS A 499 17.83 21.82 -3.88
N SER A 500 18.36 22.31 -5.00
CA SER A 500 17.71 22.18 -6.32
C SER A 500 17.62 20.73 -6.80
N LEU A 501 18.58 19.89 -6.42
CA LEU A 501 18.66 18.52 -6.88
C LEU A 501 17.97 17.49 -5.94
N ALA A 502 17.68 17.86 -4.69
CA ALA A 502 17.04 16.97 -3.71
C ALA A 502 15.62 16.53 -4.16
N ALA A 503 14.95 17.35 -4.95
CA ALA A 503 13.64 17.03 -5.54
C ALA A 503 13.64 15.77 -6.41
N PHE A 504 14.79 15.34 -6.93
CA PHE A 504 14.93 14.11 -7.73
C PHE A 504 15.15 12.83 -6.91
N ILE A 505 15.11 12.90 -5.58
CA ILE A 505 15.23 11.71 -4.73
C ILE A 505 13.90 10.94 -4.74
N PRO A 506 13.86 9.69 -5.21
CA PRO A 506 12.61 8.94 -5.36
C PRO A 506 12.18 8.32 -4.02
N ALA A 507 11.82 9.15 -3.04
CA ALA A 507 11.39 8.74 -1.71
C ALA A 507 9.87 8.69 -1.55
N GLU A 508 9.13 9.18 -2.54
CA GLU A 508 7.68 9.20 -2.55
C GLU A 508 7.10 8.01 -3.31
N SER A 509 6.03 7.46 -2.82
CA SER A 509 5.27 6.40 -3.50
C SER A 509 3.92 6.21 -2.84
N SER A 510 3.07 5.40 -3.44
CA SER A 510 1.88 4.89 -2.78
C SER A 510 2.28 4.10 -1.52
N TRP A 511 1.43 4.19 -0.51
CA TRP A 511 1.68 3.57 0.79
C TRP A 511 1.11 2.13 0.85
N GLY A 512 1.75 1.23 1.59
CA GLY A 512 1.35 -0.19 1.67
C GLY A 512 0.20 -0.50 2.63
N GLY A 513 -0.36 0.50 3.31
CA GLY A 513 -1.51 0.33 4.18
C GLY A 513 -1.19 -0.15 5.59
N SER A 514 -2.23 -0.63 6.26
CA SER A 514 -2.23 -1.10 7.64
C SER A 514 -1.43 -2.38 7.83
N HIS A 515 -0.95 -2.60 9.05
CA HIS A 515 -0.38 -3.87 9.46
C HIS A 515 -1.51 -4.90 9.73
N ARG A 516 -1.32 -6.16 9.31
CA ARG A 516 -2.33 -7.22 9.41
C ARG A 516 -3.69 -6.78 8.86
N PRO A 517 -3.78 -6.46 7.57
CA PRO A 517 -5.02 -5.95 6.99
C PRO A 517 -6.12 -7.01 7.01
N HIS A 518 -7.36 -6.57 7.26
CA HIS A 518 -8.53 -7.40 6.99
C HIS A 518 -8.98 -7.27 5.53
N THR A 519 -8.86 -6.10 4.92
CA THR A 519 -9.22 -5.84 3.53
C THR A 519 -7.99 -5.50 2.71
N LEU A 520 -7.87 -6.10 1.52
CA LEU A 520 -6.85 -5.78 0.54
C LEU A 520 -7.48 -4.99 -0.61
N LEU A 521 -6.91 -3.82 -0.88
CA LEU A 521 -7.26 -2.94 -1.99
C LEU A 521 -6.07 -2.82 -2.93
N THR A 522 -6.27 -2.29 -4.13
CA THR A 522 -5.17 -2.05 -5.08
C THR A 522 -5.08 -0.56 -5.42
N THR A 523 -3.92 -0.12 -5.91
CA THR A 523 -3.79 1.19 -6.56
C THR A 523 -3.86 1.04 -8.07
N ALA A 524 -4.03 2.15 -8.79
CA ALA A 524 -3.95 2.16 -10.25
C ALA A 524 -2.59 1.67 -10.78
N SER A 525 -1.51 1.84 -10.02
CA SER A 525 -0.17 1.32 -10.31
C SER A 525 0.00 -0.18 -9.99
N GLY A 526 -1.05 -0.87 -9.54
CA GLY A 526 -1.02 -2.30 -9.21
C GLY A 526 -0.43 -2.64 -7.84
N ARG A 527 -0.23 -1.69 -6.95
CA ARG A 527 0.23 -1.97 -5.58
C ARG A 527 -0.92 -2.45 -4.71
N LEU A 528 -0.66 -3.45 -3.87
CA LEU A 528 -1.59 -3.88 -2.83
C LEU A 528 -1.52 -2.95 -1.62
N ILE A 529 -2.68 -2.49 -1.14
CA ILE A 529 -2.85 -1.68 0.05
C ILE A 529 -3.72 -2.42 1.03
N GLY A 530 -3.24 -2.54 2.26
CA GLY A 530 -3.98 -3.17 3.34
C GLY A 530 -4.79 -2.17 4.16
N LEU A 531 -6.04 -2.50 4.49
CA LEU A 531 -6.88 -1.76 5.43
C LEU A 531 -7.17 -2.61 6.66
N ASN A 532 -6.88 -2.06 7.85
CA ASN A 532 -7.26 -2.64 9.14
C ASN A 532 -7.86 -1.55 10.03
N LEU A 533 -9.15 -1.64 10.30
CA LEU A 533 -9.88 -0.65 11.09
C LEU A 533 -9.51 -0.66 12.57
N TRP A 534 -8.91 -1.76 13.07
CA TRP A 534 -8.43 -1.91 14.45
C TRP A 534 -6.91 -1.70 14.58
N ASP A 535 -6.24 -1.21 13.52
CA ASP A 535 -4.79 -0.94 13.58
C ASP A 535 -4.48 0.25 14.49
N LYS A 536 -3.81 -0.05 15.62
CA LYS A 536 -3.37 0.94 16.62
C LYS A 536 -1.90 1.31 16.46
N SER A 537 -1.25 0.85 15.39
CA SER A 537 0.16 1.12 15.12
C SER A 537 0.40 2.60 14.79
N SER A 538 1.59 3.08 15.05
CA SER A 538 2.01 4.43 14.64
C SER A 538 2.09 4.59 13.12
N ARG A 539 2.11 3.49 12.38
CA ARG A 539 2.22 3.46 10.92
C ARG A 539 1.01 4.07 10.22
N THR A 540 -0.20 3.83 10.73
CA THR A 540 -1.46 4.30 10.13
C THR A 540 -2.00 5.58 10.73
N ASN A 541 -1.50 5.95 11.91
CA ASN A 541 -1.98 7.10 12.67
C ASN A 541 -3.52 7.13 12.89
N ILE A 542 -4.19 5.97 12.83
CA ILE A 542 -5.63 5.85 13.10
C ILE A 542 -5.87 6.08 14.59
N LYS A 543 -6.24 7.29 14.96
CA LYS A 543 -6.52 7.67 16.34
C LYS A 543 -8.00 7.52 16.70
N SER A 544 -8.88 7.70 15.74
CA SER A 544 -10.32 7.63 15.92
C SER A 544 -10.87 6.35 15.28
N PRO A 545 -11.71 5.57 15.99
CA PRO A 545 -12.31 4.36 15.45
C PRO A 545 -13.58 4.70 14.62
N VAL A 546 -13.52 5.75 13.84
CA VAL A 546 -14.61 6.19 12.97
C VAL A 546 -14.19 6.04 11.52
N VAL A 547 -15.07 5.42 10.74
CA VAL A 547 -14.93 5.24 9.29
C VAL A 547 -16.03 6.03 8.60
N VAL A 548 -15.68 6.81 7.61
CA VAL A 548 -16.64 7.57 6.78
C VAL A 548 -16.50 7.09 5.35
N ILE A 549 -17.61 6.71 4.73
CA ILE A 549 -17.71 6.33 3.32
C ILE A 549 -18.64 7.30 2.63
N LEU A 550 -18.09 8.08 1.71
CA LEU A 550 -18.82 9.10 0.94
C LEU A 550 -18.87 8.70 -0.52
N GLY A 551 -20.03 8.79 -1.17
CA GLY A 551 -20.11 8.55 -2.61
C GLY A 551 -21.48 8.86 -3.16
N GLU A 552 -21.52 9.53 -4.30
CA GLU A 552 -22.75 9.77 -5.05
C GLU A 552 -23.44 8.44 -5.39
N PRO A 553 -24.76 8.47 -5.71
CA PRO A 553 -25.45 7.28 -6.20
C PRO A 553 -24.67 6.63 -7.36
N GLY A 554 -24.50 5.31 -7.31
CA GLY A 554 -23.70 4.58 -8.31
C GLY A 554 -22.18 4.59 -8.08
N ALA A 555 -21.65 5.32 -7.10
CA ALA A 555 -20.22 5.30 -6.79
C ALA A 555 -19.72 3.98 -6.16
N GLY A 556 -20.59 3.02 -5.87
CA GLY A 556 -20.22 1.74 -5.27
C GLY A 556 -20.08 1.78 -3.75
N LYS A 557 -20.70 2.75 -3.08
CA LYS A 557 -20.69 2.94 -1.63
C LYS A 557 -21.06 1.65 -0.86
N THR A 558 -22.22 1.07 -1.17
CA THR A 558 -22.70 -0.16 -0.54
C THR A 558 -21.74 -1.33 -0.77
N ILE A 559 -21.23 -1.50 -1.99
CA ILE A 559 -20.27 -2.55 -2.34
C ILE A 559 -19.01 -2.46 -1.47
N ASN A 560 -18.47 -1.26 -1.26
CA ASN A 560 -17.30 -1.06 -0.38
C ASN A 560 -17.63 -1.32 1.09
N GLY A 561 -18.78 -0.83 1.57
CA GLY A 561 -19.23 -1.09 2.95
C GLY A 561 -19.40 -2.59 3.22
N VAL A 562 -20.12 -3.29 2.36
CA VAL A 562 -20.35 -4.74 2.47
C VAL A 562 -19.03 -5.52 2.35
N ARG A 563 -18.11 -5.10 1.46
CA ARG A 563 -16.78 -5.70 1.35
C ARG A 563 -16.01 -5.60 2.67
N ILE A 564 -16.00 -4.43 3.29
CA ILE A 564 -15.32 -4.22 4.57
C ILE A 564 -15.96 -5.06 5.68
N ILE A 565 -17.31 -5.13 5.72
CA ILE A 565 -18.03 -5.98 6.67
C ILE A 565 -17.64 -7.45 6.49
N ASN A 566 -17.69 -7.96 5.26
CA ASN A 566 -17.35 -9.35 4.96
C ASN A 566 -15.92 -9.69 5.35
N ASP A 567 -14.97 -8.86 4.93
CA ASP A 567 -13.54 -9.08 5.20
C ASP A 567 -13.23 -8.99 6.70
N ALA A 568 -13.89 -8.08 7.42
CA ALA A 568 -13.75 -7.97 8.87
C ALA A 568 -14.32 -9.21 9.60
N LEU A 569 -15.52 -9.68 9.23
CA LEU A 569 -16.12 -10.92 9.77
C LEU A 569 -15.22 -12.15 9.50
N ALA A 570 -14.58 -12.15 8.33
CA ALA A 570 -13.70 -13.23 7.90
C ALA A 570 -12.35 -13.29 8.62
N THR A 571 -11.88 -12.16 9.18
CA THR A 571 -10.47 -12.04 9.62
C THR A 571 -10.30 -11.54 11.06
N VAL A 572 -11.28 -10.82 11.59
CA VAL A 572 -11.22 -10.30 12.97
C VAL A 572 -11.87 -11.31 13.92
N PRO A 573 -11.10 -11.89 14.85
CA PRO A 573 -11.61 -12.89 15.77
C PRO A 573 -12.74 -12.34 16.66
N ASP A 574 -13.81 -13.12 16.85
CA ASP A 574 -14.98 -12.83 17.68
C ASP A 574 -15.67 -11.50 17.36
N LEU A 575 -15.56 -11.05 16.12
CA LEU A 575 -16.19 -9.80 15.67
C LEU A 575 -17.72 -9.90 15.77
N ARG A 576 -18.32 -8.84 16.29
CA ARG A 576 -19.76 -8.62 16.23
C ARG A 576 -20.07 -7.44 15.31
N VAL A 577 -21.04 -7.60 14.43
CA VAL A 577 -21.48 -6.56 13.50
C VAL A 577 -22.94 -6.25 13.77
N HIS A 578 -23.25 -4.99 14.02
CA HIS A 578 -24.61 -4.47 14.06
C HIS A 578 -24.76 -3.39 12.98
N ALA A 579 -25.55 -3.71 11.97
CA ALA A 579 -25.79 -2.82 10.85
C ALA A 579 -27.22 -2.28 10.86
N LEU A 580 -27.32 -0.99 10.71
CA LEU A 580 -28.59 -0.27 10.53
C LEU A 580 -28.66 0.04 9.04
N ASP A 581 -29.49 -0.70 8.32
CA ASP A 581 -29.63 -0.70 6.86
C ASP A 581 -30.86 0.11 6.45
N ASN A 582 -30.73 0.93 5.43
CA ASN A 582 -31.85 1.67 4.85
C ASN A 582 -31.99 1.26 3.39
N GLY A 583 -33.17 0.69 3.04
CA GLY A 583 -33.45 0.25 1.68
C GLY A 583 -33.00 -1.16 1.31
N GLY A 584 -32.61 -2.01 2.29
CA GLY A 584 -32.38 -3.44 2.08
C GLY A 584 -31.09 -3.81 1.36
N SER A 585 -30.12 -2.89 1.33
CA SER A 585 -28.88 -3.05 0.59
C SER A 585 -27.97 -4.17 1.14
N LEU A 586 -28.04 -4.47 2.43
CA LEU A 586 -27.25 -5.49 3.12
C LEU A 586 -27.92 -6.88 3.15
N ALA A 587 -29.19 -6.99 2.73
CA ALA A 587 -29.97 -8.23 2.79
C ALA A 587 -29.29 -9.41 2.07
N PRO A 588 -28.80 -9.30 0.81
CA PRO A 588 -28.20 -10.44 0.14
C PRO A 588 -26.97 -10.99 0.87
N HIS A 589 -26.12 -10.10 1.37
CA HIS A 589 -24.93 -10.48 2.13
C HIS A 589 -25.31 -11.17 3.45
N ALA A 590 -26.24 -10.61 4.21
CA ALA A 590 -26.70 -11.20 5.46
C ALA A 590 -27.27 -12.62 5.23
N HIS A 591 -28.10 -12.82 4.21
CA HIS A 591 -28.65 -14.14 3.90
C HIS A 591 -27.58 -15.17 3.49
N VAL A 592 -26.60 -14.77 2.65
CA VAL A 592 -25.53 -15.68 2.21
C VAL A 592 -24.59 -16.05 3.34
N THR A 593 -24.29 -15.10 4.22
CA THR A 593 -23.39 -15.32 5.35
C THR A 593 -24.07 -15.89 6.60
N GLY A 594 -25.39 -16.11 6.56
CA GLY A 594 -26.16 -16.60 7.73
C GLY A 594 -26.28 -15.54 8.83
N GLY A 595 -26.14 -14.28 8.52
CA GLY A 595 -26.47 -13.16 9.40
C GLY A 595 -27.96 -13.03 9.59
N ARG A 596 -28.39 -12.46 10.71
CA ARG A 596 -29.81 -12.18 10.95
C ARG A 596 -30.19 -10.89 10.29
N TYR A 597 -31.20 -10.98 9.41
CA TYR A 597 -31.80 -9.83 8.74
C TYR A 597 -33.18 -9.54 9.32
N HIS A 598 -33.27 -8.47 10.10
CA HIS A 598 -34.48 -8.08 10.81
C HIS A 598 -35.31 -7.09 9.97
N ARG A 599 -36.36 -7.60 9.32
CA ARG A 599 -37.37 -6.81 8.64
C ARG A 599 -38.62 -6.72 9.50
N PHE A 600 -39.19 -5.53 9.65
CA PHE A 600 -40.33 -5.28 10.51
C PHE A 600 -41.65 -5.29 9.68
N ASN A 601 -42.54 -6.21 10.02
CA ASN A 601 -43.83 -6.32 9.34
C ASN A 601 -44.96 -6.19 10.38
N PRO A 602 -45.84 -5.13 10.32
CA PRO A 602 -46.91 -4.94 11.28
C PRO A 602 -47.83 -6.15 11.48
N LYS A 603 -47.92 -7.03 10.48
CA LYS A 603 -48.75 -8.25 10.52
C LYS A 603 -48.08 -9.44 11.20
N GLU A 604 -46.76 -9.39 11.43
CA GLU A 604 -45.96 -10.47 12.03
C GLU A 604 -45.22 -9.93 13.23
N PRO A 605 -45.86 -9.75 14.40
CA PRO A 605 -45.25 -9.08 15.53
C PRO A 605 -44.05 -9.85 16.08
N ARG A 606 -42.94 -9.15 16.25
CA ARG A 606 -41.70 -9.63 16.87
C ARG A 606 -41.24 -8.57 17.87
N ALA A 607 -41.66 -8.75 19.14
CA ALA A 607 -41.37 -7.74 20.17
C ALA A 607 -39.89 -7.55 20.44
N ILE A 608 -39.51 -6.30 20.64
CA ILE A 608 -38.25 -5.91 21.25
C ILE A 608 -38.56 -5.31 22.60
N ASN A 609 -38.35 -6.11 23.65
CA ASN A 609 -38.64 -5.68 25.01
C ASN A 609 -37.49 -4.83 25.56
N ILE A 610 -37.80 -3.61 25.98
CA ILE A 610 -36.78 -2.71 26.58
C ILE A 610 -36.27 -3.22 27.95
N TRP A 611 -37.03 -4.13 28.59
CA TRP A 611 -36.65 -4.71 29.87
C TRP A 611 -35.77 -5.96 29.77
N ASP A 612 -35.47 -6.42 28.58
CA ASP A 612 -34.62 -7.59 28.32
C ASP A 612 -33.13 -7.24 28.48
N PHE A 613 -32.72 -7.09 29.74
CA PHE A 613 -31.32 -6.95 30.14
C PHE A 613 -30.91 -8.09 31.06
N PRO A 614 -30.02 -9.01 30.67
CA PRO A 614 -29.58 -10.12 31.52
C PRO A 614 -28.91 -9.65 32.81
N GLU A 615 -28.30 -8.45 32.78
CA GLU A 615 -27.66 -7.84 33.96
C GLU A 615 -28.67 -7.37 35.00
N LEU A 616 -29.93 -7.23 34.64
CA LEU A 616 -30.99 -6.89 35.60
C LEU A 616 -31.18 -8.05 36.55
N ALA A 617 -30.58 -7.95 37.73
CA ALA A 617 -30.91 -8.80 38.84
C ALA A 617 -32.25 -8.32 39.41
N TYR A 618 -33.30 -9.11 39.21
CA TYR A 618 -34.62 -8.81 39.70
C TYR A 618 -34.76 -9.25 41.19
N GLY A 619 -35.55 -8.52 41.95
CA GLY A 619 -35.94 -8.87 43.32
C GLY A 619 -35.08 -8.16 44.40
N LYS A 620 -35.06 -8.76 45.58
CA LYS A 620 -34.51 -8.11 46.79
C LYS A 620 -33.00 -7.80 46.69
N ASP A 621 -32.26 -8.53 45.84
CA ASP A 621 -30.81 -8.39 45.63
C ASP A 621 -30.43 -7.41 44.51
N LEU A 622 -31.37 -6.56 44.08
CA LEU A 622 -31.16 -5.59 43.02
C LEU A 622 -30.04 -4.59 43.41
N GLN A 623 -28.93 -4.63 42.67
CA GLN A 623 -27.83 -3.69 42.85
C GLN A 623 -27.95 -2.52 41.86
N LEU A 624 -28.55 -1.39 42.30
CA LEU A 624 -28.88 -0.24 41.48
C LEU A 624 -27.65 0.38 40.84
N ASN A 625 -26.50 0.37 41.50
CA ASN A 625 -25.26 1.00 40.97
C ASN A 625 -24.69 0.31 39.71
N GLY A 626 -25.06 -0.96 39.47
CA GLY A 626 -24.57 -1.68 38.26
C GLY A 626 -25.49 -1.55 37.04
N ILE A 627 -26.74 -1.05 37.22
CA ILE A 627 -27.79 -1.06 36.18
C ILE A 627 -28.37 0.34 35.88
N THR A 628 -27.71 1.38 36.31
CA THR A 628 -28.21 2.77 36.15
C THR A 628 -28.43 3.15 34.69
N GLU A 629 -27.57 2.69 33.77
CA GLU A 629 -27.70 2.97 32.34
C GLU A 629 -28.95 2.26 31.78
N GLN A 630 -29.19 1.04 32.14
CA GLN A 630 -30.37 0.23 31.74
C GLN A 630 -31.64 0.87 32.22
N ILE A 631 -31.70 1.25 33.50
CA ILE A 631 -32.86 1.95 34.05
C ILE A 631 -33.12 3.25 33.29
N SER A 632 -32.09 4.01 32.99
CA SER A 632 -32.20 5.25 32.22
C SER A 632 -32.79 5.01 30.81
N LEU A 633 -32.39 3.95 30.14
CA LEU A 633 -32.93 3.59 28.81
C LEU A 633 -34.43 3.24 28.89
N ILE A 634 -34.84 2.46 29.91
CA ILE A 634 -36.25 2.12 30.15
C ILE A 634 -37.08 3.36 30.45
N VAL A 635 -36.55 4.27 31.28
CA VAL A 635 -37.22 5.54 31.62
C VAL A 635 -37.34 6.44 30.39
N MET A 636 -36.32 6.51 29.56
CA MET A 636 -36.37 7.30 28.30
C MET A 636 -37.40 6.74 27.31
N ASP A 637 -37.49 5.41 27.18
CA ASP A 637 -38.52 4.72 26.38
C ASP A 637 -39.94 5.09 26.86
N ALA A 638 -40.17 4.99 28.18
CA ALA A 638 -41.46 5.31 28.81
C ALA A 638 -41.80 6.81 28.68
N MET A 639 -40.83 7.71 28.87
CA MET A 639 -41.04 9.16 28.66
C MET A 639 -41.41 9.46 27.21
N SER A 640 -40.75 8.82 26.25
CA SER A 640 -41.08 8.97 24.81
C SER A 640 -42.48 8.50 24.50
N LEU A 641 -42.91 7.36 25.02
CA LEU A 641 -44.27 6.82 24.86
C LEU A 641 -45.33 7.67 25.54
N ALA A 642 -45.04 8.22 26.70
CA ALA A 642 -45.96 9.12 27.43
C ALA A 642 -45.93 10.57 26.91
N GLU A 643 -45.11 10.89 25.91
CA GLU A 643 -44.84 12.26 25.42
C GLU A 643 -44.49 13.25 26.54
N ALA A 644 -43.83 12.73 27.62
CA ALA A 644 -43.49 13.52 28.79
C ALA A 644 -42.05 14.06 28.69
N THR A 645 -41.86 15.33 28.99
CA THR A 645 -40.55 16.01 28.91
C THR A 645 -40.11 16.61 30.24
N ASP A 646 -40.97 16.61 31.23
CA ASP A 646 -40.74 17.26 32.51
C ASP A 646 -39.88 16.42 33.46
N PRO A 647 -39.04 17.04 34.34
CA PRO A 647 -38.18 16.31 35.29
C PRO A 647 -38.97 15.48 36.32
N LEU A 648 -40.20 15.89 36.68
CA LEU A 648 -41.03 15.18 37.65
C LEU A 648 -41.50 13.82 37.08
N ALA A 649 -41.96 13.81 35.82
CA ALA A 649 -42.30 12.57 35.09
C ALA A 649 -41.12 11.60 35.07
N ARG A 650 -39.90 12.12 34.78
CA ARG A 650 -38.68 11.29 34.80
C ARG A 650 -38.42 10.65 36.17
N ASP A 651 -38.58 11.41 37.25
CA ASP A 651 -38.36 10.90 38.62
C ASP A 651 -39.40 9.83 39.01
N LEU A 652 -40.68 10.07 38.69
CA LEU A 652 -41.76 9.14 38.93
C LEU A 652 -41.57 7.83 38.14
N LEU A 653 -41.28 7.93 36.85
CA LEU A 653 -40.98 6.77 36.03
C LEU A 653 -39.73 6.00 36.53
N SER A 654 -38.68 6.71 36.94
CA SER A 654 -37.49 6.08 37.48
C SER A 654 -37.81 5.29 38.77
N LYS A 655 -38.60 5.84 39.69
CA LYS A 655 -39.08 5.14 40.89
C LYS A 655 -39.96 3.94 40.53
N ALA A 656 -40.89 4.12 39.59
CA ALA A 656 -41.75 3.02 39.13
C ALA A 656 -40.93 1.88 38.51
N VAL A 657 -39.97 2.19 37.62
CA VAL A 657 -39.08 1.19 36.98
C VAL A 657 -38.34 0.40 38.04
N VAL A 658 -37.69 1.08 39.00
CA VAL A 658 -36.99 0.45 40.12
C VAL A 658 -37.94 -0.46 40.94
N GLN A 659 -39.16 -0.02 41.18
CA GLN A 659 -40.13 -0.81 41.95
C GLN A 659 -40.66 -2.04 41.19
N VAL A 660 -40.89 -1.91 39.86
CA VAL A 660 -41.19 -3.06 38.98
C VAL A 660 -40.05 -4.10 39.09
N LEU A 661 -38.79 -3.68 38.94
CA LEU A 661 -37.65 -4.57 39.03
C LEU A 661 -37.54 -5.29 40.39
N LYS A 662 -37.89 -4.62 41.48
CA LYS A 662 -37.94 -5.20 42.83
C LYS A 662 -39.05 -6.22 43.01
N ASN A 663 -40.21 -6.01 42.39
CA ASN A 663 -41.43 -6.80 42.63
C ASN A 663 -41.53 -8.06 41.77
N ILE A 664 -40.76 -8.14 40.67
CA ILE A 664 -40.78 -9.31 39.81
C ILE A 664 -40.23 -10.54 40.53
N ALA A 665 -41.08 -11.56 40.70
CA ALA A 665 -40.72 -12.81 41.29
C ALA A 665 -39.72 -13.62 40.42
N PRO A 666 -38.83 -14.40 41.04
CA PRO A 666 -37.98 -15.34 40.31
C PRO A 666 -38.84 -16.41 39.61
N ARG A 667 -38.45 -16.83 38.40
CA ARG A 667 -39.05 -17.99 37.72
C ARG A 667 -38.74 -19.27 38.51
N ASN A 668 -39.79 -20.06 38.78
CA ASN A 668 -39.66 -21.42 39.29
C ASN A 668 -39.45 -22.37 38.11
N GLY A 669 -38.26 -22.93 37.95
CA GLY A 669 -37.95 -23.88 36.87
C GLY A 669 -36.43 -24.15 36.72
N PRO A 670 -36.04 -25.14 35.90
CA PRO A 670 -34.62 -25.51 35.74
C PRO A 670 -33.75 -24.35 35.18
N ASP A 671 -34.34 -23.42 34.45
CA ASP A 671 -33.59 -22.29 33.87
C ASP A 671 -33.36 -21.11 34.81
N LYS A 672 -33.91 -21.08 36.00
CA LYS A 672 -33.79 -19.97 36.98
C LYS A 672 -33.91 -18.54 36.44
N ARG A 673 -34.29 -18.39 35.18
CA ARG A 673 -34.53 -17.08 34.53
C ARG A 673 -35.86 -16.54 35.06
N ARG A 674 -35.81 -15.29 35.50
CA ARG A 674 -37.03 -14.56 35.87
C ARG A 674 -37.82 -14.24 34.60
N ARG A 675 -39.17 -14.08 34.73
CA ARG A 675 -39.92 -13.52 33.63
C ARG A 675 -39.42 -12.10 33.37
N GLU A 676 -39.36 -11.70 32.12
CA GLU A 676 -39.08 -10.32 31.78
C GLU A 676 -40.24 -9.43 32.23
N ALA A 677 -39.93 -8.24 32.78
CA ALA A 677 -40.93 -7.20 32.93
C ALA A 677 -41.42 -6.77 31.54
N THR A 678 -42.63 -6.25 31.48
CA THR A 678 -43.21 -5.71 30.25
C THR A 678 -43.77 -4.31 30.47
N HIS A 679 -44.24 -3.69 29.42
CA HIS A 679 -44.87 -2.37 29.51
C HIS A 679 -46.08 -2.38 30.44
N SER A 680 -46.92 -3.45 30.41
CA SER A 680 -48.02 -3.65 31.33
C SER A 680 -47.65 -3.61 32.79
N ASP A 681 -46.47 -4.15 33.18
CA ASP A 681 -45.98 -4.10 34.55
C ASP A 681 -45.67 -2.68 35.02
N LEU A 682 -45.16 -1.82 34.12
CA LEU A 682 -44.93 -0.41 34.41
C LEU A 682 -46.22 0.36 34.61
N VAL A 683 -47.19 0.15 33.74
CA VAL A 683 -48.50 0.82 33.82
C VAL A 683 -49.17 0.44 35.14
N ALA A 684 -49.26 -0.86 35.45
CA ALA A 684 -49.83 -1.32 36.70
C ALA A 684 -49.10 -0.78 37.93
N MET A 685 -47.76 -0.58 37.83
CA MET A 685 -46.98 0.01 38.93
C MET A 685 -47.32 1.48 39.16
N LEU A 686 -47.45 2.26 38.09
CA LEU A 686 -47.83 3.69 38.13
C LEU A 686 -49.24 3.89 38.69
N GLU A 687 -50.16 2.96 38.47
CA GLU A 687 -51.54 2.98 38.99
C GLU A 687 -51.61 2.64 40.47
N ALA A 688 -50.81 1.68 40.94
CA ALA A 688 -51.00 1.05 42.25
C ALA A 688 -49.99 1.53 43.31
N TYR A 689 -48.85 2.15 42.92
CA TYR A 689 -47.79 2.50 43.87
C TYR A 689 -48.01 3.89 44.49
N ASP A 690 -47.82 4.00 45.80
CA ASP A 690 -47.87 5.29 46.53
C ASP A 690 -46.53 6.02 46.41
N PHE A 691 -46.47 7.12 45.66
CA PHE A 691 -45.30 7.97 45.47
C PHE A 691 -45.10 9.00 46.59
N GLY A 692 -45.91 9.00 47.60
CA GLY A 692 -45.73 9.82 48.80
C GLY A 692 -46.51 11.15 48.81
N GLY A 693 -47.66 11.21 48.19
CA GLY A 693 -48.60 12.34 48.22
C GLY A 693 -49.54 12.39 47.03
N ASP A 694 -50.77 12.97 47.29
CA ASP A 694 -51.84 12.97 46.29
C ASP A 694 -51.42 13.55 44.93
N ALA A 695 -50.74 14.70 44.94
CA ALA A 695 -50.28 15.34 43.70
C ALA A 695 -49.26 14.50 42.89
N LEU A 696 -48.40 13.73 43.58
CA LEU A 696 -47.45 12.80 42.92
C LEU A 696 -48.18 11.56 42.37
N ASN A 697 -49.13 11.05 43.14
CA ASN A 697 -49.95 9.92 42.75
C ASN A 697 -50.86 10.27 41.57
N ASP A 698 -51.48 11.50 41.54
CA ASP A 698 -52.26 11.95 40.42
C ASP A 698 -51.42 12.09 39.15
N ARG A 699 -50.18 12.65 39.28
CA ARG A 699 -49.28 12.74 38.13
C ARG A 699 -48.83 11.37 37.64
N ALA A 700 -48.62 10.41 38.53
CA ALA A 700 -48.30 9.03 38.16
C ALA A 700 -49.49 8.33 37.41
N LYS A 701 -50.75 8.57 37.82
CA LYS A 701 -51.93 8.11 37.11
C LYS A 701 -52.07 8.75 35.72
N GLU A 702 -51.76 10.02 35.58
CA GLU A 702 -51.74 10.68 34.27
C GLU A 702 -50.73 9.99 33.34
N LEU A 703 -49.50 9.69 33.83
CA LEU A 703 -48.50 8.93 33.08
C LEU A 703 -48.99 7.49 32.75
N ALA A 704 -49.65 6.82 33.68
CA ALA A 704 -50.25 5.52 33.45
C ALA A 704 -51.31 5.58 32.34
N LEU A 705 -52.19 6.58 32.33
CA LEU A 705 -53.19 6.79 31.30
C LEU A 705 -52.57 7.04 29.95
N ALA A 706 -51.51 7.85 29.87
CA ALA A 706 -50.79 8.12 28.62
C ALA A 706 -50.13 6.84 28.05
N LEU A 707 -49.65 5.93 28.93
CA LEU A 707 -49.01 4.67 28.56
C LEU A 707 -50.02 3.53 28.31
N GLU A 708 -51.27 3.63 28.77
CA GLU A 708 -52.31 2.58 28.64
C GLU A 708 -52.60 2.20 27.21
N LYS A 709 -52.52 3.14 26.25
CA LYS A 709 -52.73 2.85 24.82
C LYS A 709 -51.77 1.82 24.22
N TYR A 710 -50.62 1.56 24.88
CA TYR A 710 -49.64 0.59 24.43
C TYR A 710 -49.73 -0.75 25.20
N ARG A 711 -50.62 -0.86 26.20
CA ARG A 711 -50.88 -2.09 26.91
C ARG A 711 -51.41 -3.18 26.01
N GLY A 712 -50.79 -4.36 26.05
CA GLY A 712 -51.13 -5.46 25.13
C GLY A 712 -50.65 -5.26 23.69
N ASN A 713 -49.88 -4.20 23.37
CA ASN A 713 -49.30 -4.02 22.04
C ASN A 713 -48.32 -5.14 21.73
N PRO A 714 -48.53 -5.92 20.65
CA PRO A 714 -47.70 -7.12 20.40
C PRO A 714 -46.26 -6.83 20.01
N TRP A 715 -45.90 -5.58 19.74
CA TRP A 715 -44.54 -5.12 19.44
C TRP A 715 -43.80 -4.55 20.65
N LEU A 716 -44.54 -3.95 21.56
CA LEU A 716 -44.01 -3.17 22.66
C LEU A 716 -44.21 -3.82 24.02
N ASP A 717 -45.24 -4.65 24.20
CA ASP A 717 -45.68 -5.20 25.50
C ASP A 717 -45.70 -6.75 25.50
N ALA A 718 -44.60 -7.33 25.05
CA ALA A 718 -44.33 -8.76 25.07
C ALA A 718 -42.85 -9.05 25.37
N PRO A 719 -42.50 -10.25 25.82
CA PRO A 719 -41.09 -10.67 25.92
C PRO A 719 -40.38 -10.56 24.61
N THR A 720 -39.06 -10.33 24.65
CA THR A 720 -38.23 -10.23 23.44
C THR A 720 -38.34 -11.50 22.60
N HIS A 721 -38.61 -11.32 21.31
CA HIS A 721 -38.64 -12.45 20.39
C HIS A 721 -37.25 -13.07 20.25
N PRO A 722 -37.13 -14.41 20.14
CA PRO A 722 -35.82 -15.09 20.05
C PRO A 722 -34.90 -14.59 18.96
N ASP A 723 -35.43 -14.13 17.82
CA ASP A 723 -34.65 -13.59 16.72
C ASP A 723 -33.83 -12.36 17.12
N PHE A 724 -34.24 -11.65 18.17
CA PHE A 724 -33.52 -10.48 18.67
C PHE A 724 -32.55 -10.79 19.81
N HIS A 725 -32.22 -12.04 20.12
CA HIS A 725 -31.19 -12.37 21.11
C HIS A 725 -29.83 -11.95 20.56
N LEU A 726 -28.92 -11.48 21.44
CA LEU A 726 -27.59 -10.95 21.06
C LEU A 726 -26.51 -12.04 20.87
N ASP A 727 -26.93 -13.22 20.39
CA ASP A 727 -26.05 -14.38 20.16
C ASP A 727 -25.54 -14.50 18.71
N SER A 728 -26.05 -13.68 17.80
CA SER A 728 -25.57 -13.63 16.42
C SER A 728 -24.30 -12.77 16.28
N PRO A 729 -23.31 -13.18 15.51
CA PRO A 729 -22.16 -12.36 15.18
C PRO A 729 -22.49 -11.23 14.18
N TYR A 730 -23.61 -11.35 13.45
CA TYR A 730 -24.00 -10.38 12.43
C TYR A 730 -25.51 -10.15 12.44
N ASP A 731 -25.93 -8.99 12.91
CA ASP A 731 -27.31 -8.52 12.93
C ASP A 731 -27.49 -7.30 12.03
N VAL A 732 -28.47 -7.33 11.15
CA VAL A 732 -28.86 -6.24 10.25
C VAL A 732 -30.30 -5.83 10.54
N TYR A 733 -30.52 -4.56 10.86
CA TYR A 733 -31.84 -3.99 11.12
C TYR A 733 -32.28 -3.13 9.94
N GLU A 734 -33.28 -3.55 9.20
CA GLU A 734 -33.81 -2.84 8.04
C GLU A 734 -34.79 -1.78 8.52
N LEU A 735 -34.41 -0.52 8.46
CA LEU A 735 -35.12 0.60 9.05
C LEU A 735 -36.28 1.12 8.19
N ASP A 736 -36.17 1.00 6.86
CA ASP A 736 -37.21 1.47 5.94
C ASP A 736 -38.53 0.74 6.22
N SER A 737 -38.50 -0.52 6.63
CA SER A 737 -39.67 -1.30 7.02
C SER A 737 -40.41 -0.72 8.23
N LEU A 738 -39.76 0.07 9.08
CA LEU A 738 -40.43 0.77 10.18
C LEU A 738 -41.38 1.87 9.70
N ASN A 739 -41.27 2.34 8.47
CA ASN A 739 -42.16 3.32 7.89
C ASN A 739 -43.61 2.78 7.71
N ALA A 740 -43.80 1.46 7.82
CA ALA A 740 -45.14 0.83 7.80
C ALA A 740 -45.90 0.98 9.13
N PHE A 741 -45.22 1.48 10.19
CA PHE A 741 -45.81 1.66 11.53
C PHE A 741 -46.28 3.11 11.74
N GLN A 742 -47.16 3.30 12.74
CA GLN A 742 -47.53 4.63 13.21
C GLN A 742 -46.27 5.35 13.77
N PRO A 743 -46.19 6.68 13.70
CA PRO A 743 -44.97 7.43 14.06
C PRO A 743 -44.41 7.17 15.47
N ASP A 744 -45.30 7.05 16.45
CA ASP A 744 -44.95 6.77 17.87
C ASP A 744 -44.33 5.37 18.03
N ILE A 745 -44.95 4.36 17.43
CA ILE A 745 -44.45 2.97 17.43
C ILE A 745 -43.13 2.88 16.66
N LYS A 746 -43.06 3.55 15.49
CA LYS A 746 -41.84 3.64 14.69
C LYS A 746 -40.65 4.18 15.51
N GLN A 747 -40.83 5.33 16.19
CA GLN A 747 -39.80 5.95 16.98
C GLN A 747 -39.41 5.08 18.19
N THR A 748 -40.37 4.46 18.82
CA THR A 748 -40.11 3.57 19.98
C THR A 748 -39.35 2.32 19.55
N LEU A 749 -39.72 1.68 18.45
CA LEU A 749 -38.98 0.53 17.92
C LEU A 749 -37.54 0.92 17.54
N ALA A 750 -37.34 2.05 16.88
CA ALA A 750 -36.02 2.57 16.57
C ALA A 750 -35.19 2.79 17.84
N SER A 751 -35.77 3.41 18.88
CA SER A 751 -35.09 3.62 20.16
C SER A 751 -34.73 2.30 20.85
N ARG A 752 -35.61 1.28 20.79
CA ARG A 752 -35.38 -0.05 21.37
C ARG A 752 -34.30 -0.84 20.63
N ILE A 753 -34.27 -0.74 19.29
CA ILE A 753 -33.13 -1.24 18.48
C ILE A 753 -31.84 -0.56 18.95
N GLY A 754 -31.87 0.76 19.12
CA GLY A 754 -30.73 1.54 19.61
C GLY A 754 -30.27 1.08 21.00
N ALA A 755 -31.15 0.93 21.94
CA ALA A 755 -30.86 0.44 23.30
C ALA A 755 -30.20 -0.95 23.26
N ARG A 756 -30.66 -1.81 22.38
CA ARG A 756 -30.12 -3.15 22.18
C ARG A 756 -28.69 -3.14 21.61
N VAL A 757 -28.44 -2.33 20.60
CA VAL A 757 -27.09 -2.13 20.05
C VAL A 757 -26.16 -1.51 21.09
N ILE A 758 -26.63 -0.52 21.86
CA ILE A 758 -25.86 0.07 22.98
C ILE A 758 -25.45 -0.99 24.00
N ARG A 759 -26.34 -1.91 24.29
CA ARG A 759 -26.06 -3.03 25.19
C ARG A 759 -24.99 -3.96 24.63
N ALA A 760 -25.11 -4.36 23.35
CA ALA A 760 -24.13 -5.20 22.68
C ALA A 760 -22.70 -4.61 22.76
N ILE A 761 -22.57 -3.28 22.59
CA ILE A 761 -21.29 -2.55 22.74
C ILE A 761 -20.69 -2.70 24.14
N GLY A 762 -21.54 -2.77 25.18
CA GLY A 762 -21.12 -2.83 26.59
C GLY A 762 -20.68 -4.21 27.06
N GLU A 763 -21.06 -5.26 26.34
CA GLU A 763 -20.90 -6.65 26.78
C GLU A 763 -19.42 -7.04 26.89
N LYS A 764 -19.09 -7.70 28.01
CA LYS A 764 -17.75 -8.24 28.25
C LYS A 764 -17.74 -9.74 28.00
N GLN A 765 -16.68 -10.23 27.43
CA GLN A 765 -16.41 -11.65 27.32
C GLN A 765 -16.07 -12.25 28.69
N PRO A 766 -16.12 -13.58 28.85
CA PRO A 766 -15.79 -14.25 30.12
C PRO A 766 -14.40 -13.92 30.66
N ASP A 767 -13.45 -13.58 29.80
CA ASP A 767 -12.08 -13.16 30.15
C ASP A 767 -11.99 -11.70 30.61
N GLY A 768 -13.10 -10.98 30.64
CA GLY A 768 -13.15 -9.56 30.98
C GLY A 768 -12.81 -8.60 29.84
N THR A 769 -12.40 -9.08 28.68
CA THR A 769 -12.16 -8.29 27.49
C THR A 769 -13.49 -7.92 26.81
N ARG A 770 -13.44 -7.00 25.84
CA ARG A 770 -14.60 -6.67 25.02
C ARG A 770 -14.41 -7.17 23.61
N ALA A 771 -15.42 -7.86 23.08
CA ALA A 771 -15.42 -8.29 21.70
C ALA A 771 -15.26 -7.10 20.75
N PRO A 772 -14.43 -7.20 19.70
CA PRO A 772 -14.41 -6.20 18.67
C PRO A 772 -15.82 -6.07 18.06
N THR A 773 -16.27 -4.83 17.89
CA THR A 773 -17.63 -4.57 17.38
C THR A 773 -17.55 -3.58 16.23
N LEU A 774 -18.24 -3.86 15.14
CA LEU A 774 -18.45 -2.96 14.02
C LEU A 774 -19.91 -2.47 14.01
N LEU A 775 -20.09 -1.17 14.18
CA LEU A 775 -21.37 -0.52 14.02
C LEU A 775 -21.45 0.08 12.62
N VAL A 776 -22.48 -0.23 11.86
CA VAL A 776 -22.68 0.26 10.51
C VAL A 776 -23.94 1.10 10.45
N PHE A 777 -23.82 2.30 9.91
CA PHE A 777 -24.91 3.23 9.66
C PHE A 777 -24.97 3.52 8.16
N ASP A 778 -25.96 2.95 7.48
CA ASP A 778 -26.22 3.27 6.07
C ASP A 778 -27.17 4.46 5.99
N GLU A 779 -26.90 5.39 5.06
CA GLU A 779 -27.63 6.64 4.86
C GLU A 779 -27.81 7.49 6.13
N VAL A 780 -26.67 7.99 6.63
CA VAL A 780 -26.61 8.69 7.94
C VAL A 780 -27.58 9.86 8.08
N HIS A 781 -27.93 10.55 7.01
CA HIS A 781 -28.91 11.64 7.04
C HIS A 781 -30.28 11.20 7.55
N GLU A 782 -30.73 9.97 7.25
CA GLU A 782 -32.01 9.42 7.68
C GLU A 782 -32.13 9.35 9.21
N TYR A 783 -31.03 9.13 9.93
CA TYR A 783 -31.07 9.02 11.40
C TYR A 783 -31.38 10.35 12.10
N ARG A 784 -31.00 11.46 11.47
CA ARG A 784 -31.34 12.79 12.01
C ARG A 784 -32.82 13.13 11.74
N GLU A 785 -33.29 12.79 10.54
CA GLU A 785 -34.62 13.20 10.08
C GLU A 785 -35.72 12.23 10.50
N ASN A 786 -35.50 10.96 10.31
CA ASN A 786 -36.52 9.92 10.45
C ASN A 786 -36.38 9.02 11.68
N PHE A 787 -35.16 8.91 12.27
CA PHE A 787 -34.88 7.98 13.38
C PHE A 787 -34.04 8.61 14.49
N PRO A 788 -34.45 9.77 15.08
CA PRO A 788 -33.65 10.45 16.12
C PRO A 788 -33.38 9.58 17.36
N GLY A 789 -34.19 8.57 17.63
CA GLY A 789 -33.96 7.57 18.71
C GLY A 789 -32.65 6.75 18.55
N LEU A 790 -32.07 6.71 17.34
CA LEU A 790 -30.80 6.01 17.09
C LEU A 790 -29.56 6.92 17.25
N LEU A 791 -29.72 8.23 17.37
CA LEU A 791 -28.59 9.16 17.56
C LEU A 791 -27.73 8.86 18.81
N PRO A 792 -28.30 8.40 19.96
CA PRO A 792 -27.48 7.99 21.10
C PRO A 792 -26.51 6.84 20.77
N VAL A 793 -26.88 5.89 19.91
CA VAL A 793 -26.01 4.80 19.46
C VAL A 793 -24.83 5.35 18.70
N LEU A 794 -25.08 6.23 17.73
CA LEU A 794 -24.06 6.89 16.92
C LEU A 794 -23.08 7.67 17.82
N LYS A 795 -23.60 8.48 18.75
CA LYS A 795 -22.79 9.24 19.71
C LYS A 795 -21.94 8.35 20.62
N LYS A 796 -22.52 7.24 21.12
CA LYS A 796 -21.77 6.29 21.97
C LYS A 796 -20.68 5.56 21.18
N GLY A 797 -21.01 5.08 19.99
CA GLY A 797 -20.05 4.40 19.11
C GLY A 797 -18.86 5.29 18.73
N THR A 798 -19.12 6.54 18.34
CA THR A 798 -18.08 7.46 17.89
C THR A 798 -17.23 8.02 19.05
N ARG A 799 -17.83 8.45 20.15
CA ARG A 799 -17.12 9.08 21.28
C ARG A 799 -16.41 8.08 22.21
N HIS A 800 -17.00 6.92 22.40
CA HIS A 800 -16.49 5.90 23.31
C HIS A 800 -15.92 4.65 22.62
N GLY A 801 -15.98 4.57 21.30
CA GLY A 801 -15.61 3.41 20.52
C GLY A 801 -14.22 2.86 20.86
N ARG A 802 -13.22 3.73 21.03
CA ARG A 802 -11.85 3.33 21.37
C ARG A 802 -11.76 2.58 22.73
N LYS A 803 -12.52 3.04 23.73
CA LYS A 803 -12.57 2.43 25.08
C LYS A 803 -13.31 1.10 25.06
N HIS A 804 -14.27 0.95 24.16
CA HIS A 804 -15.16 -0.22 24.07
C HIS A 804 -14.78 -1.20 22.95
N ASN A 805 -13.65 -0.99 22.24
CA ASN A 805 -13.23 -1.79 21.09
C ASN A 805 -14.23 -1.79 19.92
N VAL A 806 -14.90 -0.65 19.72
CA VAL A 806 -15.92 -0.45 18.69
C VAL A 806 -15.38 0.41 17.58
N VAL A 807 -15.63 0.02 16.35
CA VAL A 807 -15.45 0.83 15.14
C VAL A 807 -16.84 1.23 14.64
N THR A 808 -17.02 2.50 14.32
CA THR A 808 -18.28 3.03 13.77
C THR A 808 -18.06 3.41 12.32
N MET A 809 -18.74 2.74 11.41
CA MET A 809 -18.74 3.00 9.97
C MET A 809 -20.01 3.73 9.58
N MET A 810 -19.86 4.89 8.95
CA MET A 810 -20.95 5.75 8.49
C MET A 810 -20.88 5.89 6.97
N MET A 811 -21.96 5.61 6.30
CA MET A 811 -22.09 5.71 4.85
C MET A 811 -23.14 6.75 4.48
N THR A 812 -22.83 7.62 3.51
CA THR A 812 -23.79 8.61 3.00
C THR A 812 -23.39 9.13 1.62
N HIS A 813 -24.26 9.93 0.99
CA HIS A 813 -24.05 10.46 -0.35
C HIS A 813 -23.09 11.63 -0.38
N THR A 814 -23.27 12.60 0.51
CA THR A 814 -22.49 13.85 0.52
C THR A 814 -21.94 14.16 1.91
N TYR A 815 -20.90 14.99 1.97
CA TYR A 815 -20.32 15.39 3.26
C TYR A 815 -21.28 16.31 4.05
N ASN A 816 -22.15 17.01 3.37
CA ASN A 816 -23.15 17.91 4.01
C ASN A 816 -24.19 17.14 4.84
N ASP A 817 -24.42 15.86 4.56
CA ASP A 817 -25.29 14.97 5.35
C ASP A 817 -24.83 14.84 6.81
N PHE A 818 -23.57 15.15 7.08
CA PHE A 818 -22.99 15.19 8.44
C PHE A 818 -23.15 16.52 9.16
N GLU A 819 -24.05 17.39 8.72
CA GLU A 819 -24.31 18.65 9.42
C GLU A 819 -24.62 18.42 10.91
N GLY A 820 -23.95 19.15 11.80
CA GLY A 820 -24.00 18.95 13.25
C GLY A 820 -23.14 17.79 13.79
N MET A 821 -22.39 17.09 12.95
CA MET A 821 -21.47 16.00 13.32
C MET A 821 -20.04 16.20 12.78
N HIS A 822 -19.70 17.40 12.30
CA HIS A 822 -18.40 17.68 11.69
C HIS A 822 -17.20 17.44 12.63
N ASP A 823 -17.38 17.61 13.94
CA ASP A 823 -16.37 17.31 14.96
C ASP A 823 -16.04 15.80 15.01
N ILE A 824 -16.97 14.94 14.66
CA ILE A 824 -16.77 13.50 14.59
C ILE A 824 -16.12 13.13 13.26
N THR A 825 -16.65 13.63 12.15
CA THR A 825 -16.21 13.25 10.81
C THR A 825 -14.86 13.83 10.43
N SER A 826 -14.53 15.05 10.87
CA SER A 826 -13.20 15.65 10.68
C SER A 826 -12.09 14.82 11.33
N THR A 827 -12.37 14.22 12.49
CA THR A 827 -11.43 13.39 13.24
C THR A 827 -11.49 11.91 12.87
N ALA A 828 -12.35 11.51 11.91
CA ALA A 828 -12.47 10.13 11.48
C ALA A 828 -11.12 9.54 11.06
N GLY A 829 -10.80 8.36 11.57
CA GLY A 829 -9.53 7.69 11.32
C GLY A 829 -9.39 7.10 9.93
N VAL A 830 -10.52 6.81 9.29
CA VAL A 830 -10.58 6.31 7.91
C VAL A 830 -11.67 7.08 7.16
N LYS A 831 -11.34 7.61 5.99
CA LYS A 831 -12.31 8.16 5.06
C LYS A 831 -12.12 7.51 3.69
N LEU A 832 -13.19 6.97 3.12
CA LEU A 832 -13.26 6.48 1.75
C LEU A 832 -14.16 7.43 0.98
N ILE A 833 -13.60 8.17 0.04
CA ILE A 833 -14.28 9.20 -0.71
C ILE A 833 -14.38 8.74 -2.16
N GLY A 834 -15.58 8.40 -2.59
CA GLY A 834 -15.90 8.12 -3.98
C GLY A 834 -16.05 9.42 -4.79
N LYS A 835 -16.37 9.29 -6.06
CA LYS A 835 -16.58 10.44 -6.93
C LYS A 835 -17.61 11.39 -6.33
N GLN A 836 -17.28 12.67 -6.33
CA GLN A 836 -18.11 13.79 -5.89
C GLN A 836 -18.02 14.90 -6.93
N THR A 837 -19.18 15.43 -7.33
CA THR A 837 -19.28 16.51 -8.33
C THR A 837 -19.72 17.83 -7.72
N GLY A 838 -20.16 17.83 -6.45
CA GLY A 838 -20.62 19.01 -5.73
C GLY A 838 -19.49 19.84 -5.12
N ASP A 839 -19.86 20.83 -4.29
CA ASP A 839 -18.90 21.65 -3.54
C ASP A 839 -18.17 20.81 -2.47
N LEU A 840 -16.88 20.71 -2.59
CA LEU A 840 -15.99 19.96 -1.69
C LEU A 840 -15.28 20.83 -0.66
N SER A 841 -15.56 22.11 -0.61
CA SER A 841 -14.83 23.09 0.25
C SER A 841 -14.88 22.69 1.74
N LEU A 842 -16.04 22.26 2.23
CA LEU A 842 -16.23 21.81 3.61
C LEU A 842 -15.42 20.52 3.89
N LEU A 843 -15.51 19.54 3.00
CA LEU A 843 -14.74 18.29 3.09
C LEU A 843 -13.23 18.56 3.03
N ALA A 844 -12.81 19.42 2.10
CA ALA A 844 -11.40 19.82 1.95
C ALA A 844 -10.83 20.43 3.22
N ARG A 845 -11.57 21.36 3.82
CA ARG A 845 -11.17 22.00 5.07
C ARG A 845 -11.11 21.02 6.24
N ASP A 846 -12.16 20.22 6.44
CA ASP A 846 -12.31 19.36 7.62
C ASP A 846 -11.40 18.12 7.54
N ALA A 847 -11.18 17.58 6.35
CA ALA A 847 -10.28 16.46 6.11
C ALA A 847 -8.86 16.90 5.71
N LYS A 848 -8.57 18.22 5.64
CA LYS A 848 -7.27 18.79 5.23
C LYS A 848 -6.76 18.17 3.91
N LEU A 849 -7.64 18.13 2.89
CA LEU A 849 -7.30 17.59 1.60
C LEU A 849 -6.55 18.62 0.74
N SER A 850 -5.51 18.18 0.07
CA SER A 850 -4.78 19.01 -0.91
C SER A 850 -5.63 19.25 -2.17
N SER A 851 -5.25 20.25 -2.96
CA SER A 851 -5.83 20.51 -4.28
C SER A 851 -5.75 19.28 -5.19
N ARG A 852 -4.65 18.51 -5.10
CA ARG A 852 -4.44 17.25 -5.85
C ARG A 852 -5.40 16.16 -5.41
N ALA A 853 -5.65 16.02 -4.12
CA ALA A 853 -6.61 15.05 -3.59
C ALA A 853 -8.05 15.38 -4.08
N LEU A 854 -8.41 16.67 -4.12
CA LEU A 854 -9.70 17.12 -4.65
C LEU A 854 -9.81 16.86 -6.15
N HIS A 855 -8.76 17.13 -6.91
CA HIS A 855 -8.71 16.79 -8.33
C HIS A 855 -8.83 15.27 -8.55
N ALA A 856 -8.13 14.47 -7.75
CA ALA A 856 -8.24 13.01 -7.80
C ALA A 856 -9.66 12.53 -7.53
N ILE A 857 -10.38 13.09 -6.54
CA ILE A 857 -11.79 12.76 -6.25
C ILE A 857 -12.68 13.03 -7.48
N GLY A 858 -12.51 14.17 -8.15
CA GLY A 858 -13.26 14.52 -9.36
C GLY A 858 -12.96 13.60 -10.56
N ALA A 859 -11.71 13.10 -10.63
CA ALA A 859 -11.21 12.25 -11.71
C ALA A 859 -11.48 10.74 -11.50
N LEU A 860 -12.04 10.31 -10.36
CA LEU A 860 -12.33 8.91 -10.07
C LEU A 860 -13.24 8.28 -11.13
N GLN A 861 -12.91 7.06 -11.51
CA GLN A 861 -13.66 6.28 -12.49
C GLN A 861 -14.04 4.93 -11.91
N ASN A 862 -15.31 4.55 -12.10
CA ASN A 862 -15.76 3.20 -11.81
C ASN A 862 -15.87 2.44 -13.13
N ILE A 863 -15.43 1.20 -13.15
CA ILE A 863 -15.64 0.30 -14.28
C ILE A 863 -16.52 -0.85 -13.78
N ASP A 864 -17.77 -0.86 -14.23
CA ASP A 864 -18.75 -1.86 -13.84
C ASP A 864 -18.21 -3.27 -14.08
N GLY A 865 -18.41 -4.13 -13.10
CA GLY A 865 -17.93 -5.52 -13.14
C GLY A 865 -16.43 -5.71 -12.91
N LEU A 866 -15.62 -4.66 -12.83
CA LEU A 866 -14.18 -4.76 -12.62
C LEU A 866 -13.73 -4.13 -11.29
N TYR A 867 -13.94 -2.84 -11.10
CA TYR A 867 -13.55 -2.15 -9.86
C TYR A 867 -14.30 -0.84 -9.64
N THR A 868 -14.30 -0.39 -8.39
CA THR A 868 -14.66 0.97 -8.00
C THR A 868 -13.43 1.71 -7.46
N GLN A 869 -13.25 2.99 -7.84
CA GLN A 869 -12.15 3.83 -7.37
C GLN A 869 -12.58 4.76 -6.25
N TRP A 870 -11.66 4.97 -5.31
CA TRP A 870 -11.87 5.76 -4.11
C TRP A 870 -10.61 6.51 -3.72
N VAL A 871 -10.75 7.70 -3.18
CA VAL A 871 -9.67 8.35 -2.42
C VAL A 871 -9.79 7.89 -0.98
N MET A 872 -8.79 7.20 -0.49
CA MET A 872 -8.69 6.73 0.88
C MET A 872 -7.81 7.67 1.68
N VAL A 873 -8.35 8.16 2.81
CA VAL A 873 -7.62 8.97 3.80
C VAL A 873 -7.50 8.16 5.07
N LEU A 874 -6.26 7.92 5.51
CA LEU A 874 -5.96 7.21 6.75
C LEU A 874 -5.25 8.12 7.74
N GLY A 875 -5.72 8.10 8.98
CA GLY A 875 -5.27 9.00 10.02
C GLY A 875 -5.96 10.37 9.98
N SER A 876 -5.41 11.31 10.69
CA SER A 876 -5.95 12.68 10.81
C SER A 876 -4.83 13.69 11.01
N GLY A 877 -5.05 14.93 10.56
CA GLY A 877 -4.09 16.05 10.67
C GLY A 877 -2.92 15.90 9.67
N ASP A 878 -1.79 16.51 10.00
CA ASP A 878 -0.65 16.65 9.09
C ASP A 878 0.09 15.31 8.79
N LYS A 879 -0.22 14.25 9.56
CA LYS A 879 0.33 12.90 9.36
C LYS A 879 -0.65 11.94 8.70
N GLN A 880 -1.74 12.45 8.15
CA GLN A 880 -2.67 11.63 7.38
C GLN A 880 -2.02 11.14 6.09
N GLN A 881 -2.46 10.00 5.63
CA GLN A 881 -2.01 9.41 4.37
C GLN A 881 -3.19 9.34 3.41
N VAL A 882 -2.99 9.88 2.22
CA VAL A 882 -4.03 9.96 1.19
C VAL A 882 -3.59 9.19 -0.04
N GLU A 883 -4.45 8.30 -0.54
CA GLU A 883 -4.13 7.45 -1.68
C GLU A 883 -5.37 7.16 -2.51
N THR A 884 -5.21 7.04 -3.82
CA THR A 884 -6.26 6.51 -4.70
C THR A 884 -6.22 5.00 -4.71
N VAL A 885 -7.32 4.38 -4.32
CA VAL A 885 -7.44 2.93 -4.21
C VAL A 885 -8.55 2.38 -5.12
N GLN A 886 -8.41 1.14 -5.50
CA GLN A 886 -9.40 0.38 -6.27
C GLN A 886 -9.90 -0.79 -5.42
N ASN A 887 -11.20 -0.96 -5.38
CA ASN A 887 -11.85 -2.14 -4.82
C ASN A 887 -12.15 -3.12 -5.95
N ASN A 888 -11.34 -4.16 -6.08
CA ASN A 888 -11.51 -5.26 -7.03
C ASN A 888 -12.24 -6.41 -6.34
N LEU A 889 -13.27 -6.94 -6.96
CA LEU A 889 -14.07 -8.04 -6.44
C LEU A 889 -13.95 -9.28 -7.31
N SER A 890 -13.92 -10.45 -6.67
CA SER A 890 -14.16 -11.70 -7.38
C SER A 890 -15.58 -11.75 -7.95
N PRO A 891 -15.85 -12.49 -9.01
CA PRO A 891 -17.19 -12.64 -9.55
C PRO A 891 -18.23 -13.03 -8.50
N SER A 892 -17.91 -13.93 -7.59
CA SER A 892 -18.82 -14.36 -6.52
C SER A 892 -19.16 -13.23 -5.56
N LEU A 893 -18.20 -12.40 -5.19
CA LEU A 893 -18.43 -11.23 -4.33
C LEU A 893 -19.23 -10.17 -5.07
N LEU A 894 -18.92 -9.93 -6.34
CA LEU A 894 -19.69 -9.00 -7.18
C LEU A 894 -21.17 -9.37 -7.16
N TRP A 895 -21.51 -10.63 -7.48
CA TRP A 895 -22.89 -11.12 -7.50
C TRP A 895 -23.56 -11.16 -6.12
N THR A 896 -22.78 -11.26 -5.03
CA THR A 896 -23.31 -11.17 -3.67
C THR A 896 -23.62 -9.72 -3.28
N PHE A 897 -22.75 -8.76 -3.65
CA PHE A 897 -22.77 -7.40 -3.12
C PHE A 897 -23.49 -6.40 -4.04
N THR A 898 -23.69 -6.75 -5.31
CA THR A 898 -24.29 -5.81 -6.27
C THR A 898 -25.73 -5.46 -5.92
N THR A 899 -26.04 -4.18 -6.00
CA THR A 899 -27.37 -3.60 -5.88
C THR A 899 -27.88 -3.07 -7.22
N HIS A 900 -27.10 -3.27 -8.31
CA HIS A 900 -27.53 -2.85 -9.65
C HIS A 900 -28.84 -3.55 -10.04
N PRO A 901 -29.83 -2.82 -10.60
CA PRO A 901 -31.16 -3.39 -10.88
C PRO A 901 -31.13 -4.64 -11.74
N ASP A 902 -30.31 -4.67 -12.79
CA ASP A 902 -30.25 -5.81 -13.72
C ASP A 902 -29.71 -7.08 -13.04
N GLU A 903 -28.63 -6.97 -12.23
CA GLU A 903 -28.08 -8.07 -11.46
C GLU A 903 -29.04 -8.51 -10.33
N ALA A 904 -29.68 -7.55 -9.64
CA ALA A 904 -30.65 -7.85 -8.61
C ALA A 904 -31.85 -8.61 -9.17
N ASN A 905 -32.37 -8.16 -10.32
CA ASN A 905 -33.47 -8.82 -11.05
C ASN A 905 -33.07 -10.22 -11.55
N ALA A 906 -31.88 -10.36 -12.14
CA ALA A 906 -31.36 -11.67 -12.57
C ALA A 906 -31.25 -12.64 -11.40
N ARG A 907 -30.70 -12.19 -10.25
CA ARG A 907 -30.61 -13.00 -9.02
C ARG A 907 -32.00 -13.41 -8.53
N ALA A 908 -32.94 -12.49 -8.45
CA ALA A 908 -34.35 -12.80 -8.08
C ALA A 908 -35.00 -13.77 -9.05
N ARG A 909 -34.75 -13.60 -10.35
CA ARG A 909 -35.30 -14.47 -11.40
C ARG A 909 -34.77 -15.89 -11.32
N VAL A 910 -33.45 -16.08 -11.15
CA VAL A 910 -32.88 -17.41 -10.97
C VAL A 910 -33.41 -18.07 -9.69
N THR A 911 -33.51 -17.33 -8.58
CA THR A 911 -34.06 -17.84 -7.32
C THR A 911 -35.53 -18.32 -7.51
N ALA A 912 -36.32 -17.56 -8.28
CA ALA A 912 -37.70 -17.96 -8.56
C ALA A 912 -37.82 -19.19 -9.48
N LEU A 913 -36.90 -19.33 -10.44
CA LEU A 913 -36.87 -20.47 -11.38
C LEU A 913 -36.25 -21.74 -10.76
N ARG A 914 -35.43 -21.57 -9.76
CA ARG A 914 -34.72 -22.66 -9.04
C ARG A 914 -34.95 -22.53 -7.53
N PRO A 915 -36.14 -22.73 -7.06
CA PRO A 915 -36.48 -22.65 -5.62
C PRO A 915 -35.77 -23.74 -4.79
N ASP A 916 -35.26 -24.78 -5.45
CA ASP A 916 -34.44 -25.83 -4.89
C ASP A 916 -33.00 -25.40 -4.58
N TRP A 917 -32.52 -24.30 -5.18
CA TRP A 917 -31.17 -23.79 -4.95
C TRP A 917 -31.09 -22.81 -3.78
N PRO A 918 -30.17 -23.00 -2.84
CA PRO A 918 -29.86 -21.96 -1.87
C PRO A 918 -29.27 -20.74 -2.60
N LEU A 919 -29.40 -19.55 -2.02
CA LEU A 919 -28.92 -18.31 -2.62
C LEU A 919 -27.41 -18.35 -2.98
N ALA A 920 -26.61 -19.05 -2.20
CA ALA A 920 -25.20 -19.24 -2.48
C ALA A 920 -24.94 -19.99 -3.80
N GLU A 921 -25.79 -20.98 -4.14
CA GLU A 921 -25.69 -21.71 -5.40
C GLU A 921 -26.13 -20.84 -6.59
N VAL A 922 -27.20 -20.05 -6.41
CA VAL A 922 -27.63 -19.05 -7.40
C VAL A 922 -26.48 -18.09 -7.73
N ILE A 923 -25.80 -17.55 -6.71
CA ILE A 923 -24.67 -16.64 -6.85
C ILE A 923 -23.52 -17.34 -7.58
N THR A 924 -23.19 -18.55 -7.18
CA THR A 924 -22.11 -19.31 -7.81
C THR A 924 -22.36 -19.57 -9.29
N TRP A 925 -23.60 -19.90 -9.64
CA TRP A 925 -24.00 -20.10 -11.04
C TRP A 925 -23.91 -18.80 -11.83
N LEU A 926 -24.47 -17.69 -11.28
CA LEU A 926 -24.42 -16.37 -11.93
C LEU A 926 -22.99 -15.88 -12.13
N ALA A 927 -22.14 -16.07 -11.14
CA ALA A 927 -20.71 -15.70 -11.21
C ALA A 927 -19.96 -16.48 -12.29
N ALA A 928 -20.32 -17.75 -12.50
CA ALA A 928 -19.72 -18.58 -13.55
C ALA A 928 -20.20 -18.18 -14.95
N GLN A 929 -21.50 -17.81 -15.13
CA GLN A 929 -22.03 -17.42 -16.41
C GLN A 929 -21.67 -15.95 -16.77
N TYR A 930 -21.67 -15.07 -15.80
CA TYR A 930 -21.47 -13.62 -15.96
C TYR A 930 -20.41 -13.11 -14.99
N PRO A 931 -19.14 -13.41 -15.20
CA PRO A 931 -18.06 -13.08 -14.24
C PRO A 931 -17.82 -11.59 -14.03
N GLN A 932 -18.24 -10.74 -14.98
CA GLN A 932 -18.16 -9.28 -14.89
C GLN A 932 -19.52 -8.61 -14.61
N GLY A 933 -20.52 -9.37 -14.16
CA GLY A 933 -21.89 -8.89 -14.07
C GLY A 933 -22.57 -8.78 -15.44
N LEU A 934 -23.79 -8.27 -15.47
CA LEU A 934 -24.51 -7.98 -16.70
C LEU A 934 -24.14 -6.60 -17.22
N ALA A 935 -24.21 -5.58 -16.38
CA ALA A 935 -23.91 -4.20 -16.73
C ALA A 935 -22.45 -4.05 -17.17
N GLY A 936 -21.49 -4.62 -16.44
CA GLY A 936 -20.07 -4.56 -16.77
C GLY A 936 -19.70 -5.24 -18.09
N ALA A 937 -20.42 -6.28 -18.47
CA ALA A 937 -20.21 -7.00 -19.72
C ALA A 937 -21.11 -6.50 -20.87
N GLY A 938 -22.03 -5.57 -20.61
CA GLY A 938 -23.04 -5.13 -21.58
C GLY A 938 -23.99 -6.26 -22.03
N LEU A 939 -24.27 -7.21 -21.12
CA LEU A 939 -25.08 -8.41 -21.41
C LEU A 939 -26.47 -8.28 -20.80
N VAL A 940 -27.41 -9.05 -21.35
CA VAL A 940 -28.76 -9.25 -20.79
C VAL A 940 -28.85 -10.66 -20.24
N PHE A 941 -29.58 -10.83 -19.15
CA PHE A 941 -29.81 -12.13 -18.54
C PHE A 941 -30.51 -13.09 -19.51
N ASP A 942 -29.90 -14.26 -19.76
CA ASP A 942 -30.47 -15.30 -20.65
C ASP A 942 -30.92 -16.50 -19.83
N GLU A 943 -32.27 -16.63 -19.69
CA GLU A 943 -32.89 -17.76 -18.97
C GLU A 943 -32.61 -19.13 -19.61
N SER A 944 -32.33 -19.19 -20.92
CA SER A 944 -32.09 -20.44 -21.62
C SER A 944 -30.82 -21.17 -21.09
N LEU A 945 -29.89 -20.45 -20.46
CA LEU A 945 -28.69 -21.05 -19.87
C LEU A 945 -29.00 -21.92 -18.65
N LEU A 946 -30.15 -21.68 -17.96
CA LEU A 946 -30.59 -22.54 -16.86
C LEU A 946 -31.10 -23.92 -17.31
N ALA A 947 -31.58 -24.01 -18.54
CA ALA A 947 -32.13 -25.25 -19.11
C ALA A 947 -31.04 -26.20 -19.68
N ARG A 948 -29.77 -25.71 -19.81
CA ARG A 948 -28.64 -26.46 -20.39
C ARG A 948 -27.83 -27.29 -19.37
N ARG A 949 -28.33 -27.40 -18.13
CA ARG A 949 -27.74 -28.24 -17.08
C ARG A 949 -28.54 -29.47 -16.77
#